data_76b91bfafddd2aa0e111480956e23fb8
#
_entry.id   76b91bfafddd2aa0e111480956e23fb8
#
_cell.length_a   1.000
_cell.length_b   1.000
_cell.length_c   1.000
_cell.angle_alpha   90.00
_cell.angle_beta   90.00
_cell.angle_gamma   90.00
#
_symmetry.space_group_name_H-M   'P 1'
#
loop_
_entity.id
_entity.type
_entity.pdbx_description
1 polymer ?
#
loop_
_entity_poly.entity_id
_entity_poly.type
_entity_poly.pdbx_seq_one_letter_code
_entity_poly.pdbx_strand_id
1 'polypeptide(L)'
;AATVQGRTGRDLYADGVFSNSLNAAILLSKRFGDRHLFSLLTVVPVSMRSLRTSSTREAFDLTGNPLYNPSWGYQDGKVRSGRIRREAVPLAAAAYRIRLTDATSLAATFTAETGIRRYSSLAWYDAPSPMPDYYRWMPGYQTDPVTRLEMENIWRANDVRYTQIDWDEFYRQNRNSKDGSATYLMEDRVERIANMQLLAEGITRISERLTVRYGIRAARTDSRFYKQMRDLMGRSYFVDRDYYLIDDGVYGNKLQNDLRHPDRIIREGDRFGYDYDLRRNEIGAGGSLEYRADRLRAFIAAEVGAASVFRRGHYEKELFAGNKSFGKSRALHFAPYLFRASAGYSFSVRHHLEMTVYASSRTPDGDDLFLNLEYNNRPVEDPTEEKRYGAELNYTWSGRNVRFRATLFVVRTADGMQVRHYYDDFYATYSDMAAAGIGTLRYGAEATALIRLAYRWNLTLAASAGRYRYADNPVVTVYADANNEVLDRNAASYMGDCSVGNTPQLTGFAGLNYYGPKGWGVQAEAAWTGNRFVEPSLVRRTSRIARQLAESPEAFELFTRQERLGDAFTLNVTLFKSFYFNASRLTLMLSVRNLLNDRDQLFSGYESPRVRRIRTADTYVYRPLDTRYLYAYPRTFYASISYKF
;
A
#
# COMPACT_ATOMS: atom_id res chain seq x y z
N ALA A 1 -29.77 12.14 -5.75
CA ALA A 1 -29.49 10.74 -6.05
C ALA A 1 -29.08 10.02 -4.77
N ALA A 2 -29.48 8.76 -4.63
CA ALA A 2 -29.05 7.90 -3.56
C ALA A 2 -28.65 6.53 -4.12
N THR A 3 -27.63 5.91 -3.53
CA THR A 3 -27.21 4.55 -3.91
C THR A 3 -26.82 3.78 -2.66
N VAL A 4 -27.12 2.48 -2.67
CA VAL A 4 -26.69 1.52 -1.65
C VAL A 4 -26.13 0.31 -2.36
N GLN A 5 -24.97 -0.18 -1.91
CA GLN A 5 -24.31 -1.36 -2.44
C GLN A 5 -23.86 -2.26 -1.29
N GLY A 6 -24.32 -3.50 -1.29
CA GLY A 6 -23.86 -4.54 -0.38
C GLY A 6 -23.04 -5.60 -1.10
N ARG A 7 -22.02 -6.13 -0.42
CA ARG A 7 -21.25 -7.30 -0.85
C ARG A 7 -20.98 -8.18 0.36
N THR A 8 -21.17 -9.47 0.21
CA THR A 8 -20.81 -10.48 1.22
C THR A 8 -20.33 -11.74 0.52
N GLY A 9 -19.33 -12.40 1.08
CA GLY A 9 -18.86 -13.67 0.54
C GLY A 9 -17.53 -14.12 1.11
N ARG A 10 -17.27 -15.41 0.93
CA ARG A 10 -15.97 -16.04 1.16
C ARG A 10 -15.27 -16.24 -0.18
N ASP A 11 -13.95 -16.20 -0.17
CA ASP A 11 -13.14 -16.58 -1.32
C ASP A 11 -13.24 -18.11 -1.50
N LEU A 12 -13.48 -18.56 -2.72
CA LEU A 12 -13.58 -19.98 -3.05
C LEU A 12 -12.23 -20.60 -3.46
N TYR A 13 -11.19 -19.77 -3.58
CA TYR A 13 -9.87 -20.16 -4.06
C TYR A 13 -8.79 -20.06 -2.98
N ALA A 14 -8.95 -19.13 -2.04
CA ALA A 14 -7.99 -18.89 -0.96
C ALA A 14 -8.69 -19.06 0.39
N ASP A 15 -8.30 -20.07 1.15
CA ASP A 15 -8.87 -20.38 2.44
C ASP A 15 -8.65 -19.23 3.46
N GLY A 16 -9.63 -19.08 4.35
CA GLY A 16 -9.62 -18.06 5.38
C GLY A 16 -9.86 -16.63 4.88
N VAL A 17 -10.08 -16.42 3.57
CA VAL A 17 -10.33 -15.11 2.96
C VAL A 17 -11.83 -14.86 2.80
N PHE A 18 -12.28 -13.68 3.22
CA PHE A 18 -13.66 -13.22 3.05
C PHE A 18 -13.72 -11.70 2.84
N SER A 19 -14.83 -11.21 2.31
CA SER A 19 -15.07 -9.77 2.13
C SER A 19 -16.55 -9.44 2.31
N ASN A 20 -16.84 -8.57 3.28
CA ASN A 20 -18.16 -8.01 3.52
C ASN A 20 -18.07 -6.50 3.43
N SER A 21 -18.98 -5.86 2.72
CA SER A 21 -19.04 -4.40 2.65
C SER A 21 -20.45 -3.90 2.45
N LEU A 22 -20.72 -2.73 3.00
CA LEU A 22 -21.92 -1.95 2.78
C LEU A 22 -21.49 -0.52 2.47
N ASN A 23 -21.87 -0.01 1.31
CA ASN A 23 -21.59 1.35 0.90
C ASN A 23 -22.93 2.06 0.65
N ALA A 24 -23.09 3.24 1.20
CA ALA A 24 -24.23 4.11 0.92
C ALA A 24 -23.73 5.50 0.51
N ALA A 25 -24.37 6.11 -0.46
CA ALA A 25 -24.08 7.47 -0.86
C ALA A 25 -25.37 8.23 -1.17
N ILE A 26 -25.39 9.49 -0.76
CA ILE A 26 -26.50 10.43 -1.04
C ILE A 26 -25.89 11.71 -1.59
N LEU A 27 -26.39 12.13 -2.75
CA LEU A 27 -26.09 13.42 -3.35
C LEU A 27 -27.36 14.24 -3.46
N LEU A 28 -27.38 15.37 -2.77
CA LEU A 28 -28.41 16.39 -2.84
C LEU A 28 -27.83 17.61 -3.55
N SER A 29 -28.55 18.15 -4.51
CA SER A 29 -28.16 19.40 -5.17
C SER A 29 -29.39 20.28 -5.35
N LYS A 30 -29.24 21.56 -5.03
CA LYS A 30 -30.29 22.56 -5.20
C LYS A 30 -29.73 23.79 -5.88
N ARG A 31 -30.42 24.22 -6.94
CA ARG A 31 -30.14 25.47 -7.61
C ARG A 31 -31.08 26.55 -7.06
N PHE A 32 -30.53 27.71 -6.76
CA PHE A 32 -31.29 28.91 -6.31
C PHE A 32 -31.10 29.99 -7.36
N GLY A 33 -32.16 30.21 -8.15
CA GLY A 33 -32.05 31.00 -9.37
C GLY A 33 -31.05 30.41 -10.36
N ASP A 34 -30.53 31.23 -11.26
CA ASP A 34 -29.60 30.81 -12.31
C ASP A 34 -28.12 30.88 -11.91
N ARG A 35 -27.85 31.48 -10.75
CA ARG A 35 -26.47 31.81 -10.34
C ARG A 35 -25.91 30.94 -9.24
N HIS A 36 -26.74 30.33 -8.42
CA HIS A 36 -26.31 29.64 -7.20
C HIS A 36 -26.60 28.16 -7.27
N LEU A 37 -25.61 27.33 -6.96
CA LEU A 37 -25.74 25.89 -6.82
C LEU A 37 -25.14 25.44 -5.49
N PHE A 38 -25.95 24.78 -4.67
CA PHE A 38 -25.49 24.09 -3.48
C PHE A 38 -25.57 22.58 -3.71
N SER A 39 -24.55 21.85 -3.27
CA SER A 39 -24.49 20.38 -3.35
C SER A 39 -23.97 19.82 -2.05
N LEU A 40 -24.60 18.75 -1.57
CA LEU A 40 -24.18 17.98 -0.41
C LEU A 40 -24.04 16.52 -0.82
N LEU A 41 -22.84 15.99 -0.67
CA LEU A 41 -22.51 14.57 -0.86
C LEU A 41 -22.18 13.95 0.50
N THR A 42 -22.79 12.82 0.79
CA THR A 42 -22.39 11.97 1.92
C THR A 42 -22.13 10.55 1.41
N VAL A 43 -21.01 9.96 1.81
CA VAL A 43 -20.64 8.59 1.49
C VAL A 43 -20.30 7.85 2.79
N VAL A 44 -20.90 6.70 3.00
CA VAL A 44 -20.70 5.87 4.19
C VAL A 44 -20.18 4.48 3.74
N PRO A 45 -18.86 4.30 3.63
CA PRO A 45 -18.27 3.00 3.34
C PRO A 45 -18.06 2.24 4.66
N VAL A 46 -18.53 0.99 4.70
CA VAL A 46 -18.25 0.06 5.79
C VAL A 46 -17.74 -1.23 5.18
N SER A 47 -16.60 -1.72 5.64
CA SER A 47 -16.05 -2.98 5.14
C SER A 47 -15.39 -3.80 6.24
N MET A 48 -15.46 -5.12 6.09
CA MET A 48 -14.72 -6.09 6.87
C MET A 48 -14.20 -7.17 5.92
N ARG A 49 -12.89 -7.35 5.89
CA ARG A 49 -12.25 -8.34 5.01
C ARG A 49 -11.07 -9.00 5.71
N SER A 50 -10.86 -10.27 5.44
CA SER A 50 -9.61 -10.94 5.77
C SER A 50 -8.61 -10.80 4.64
N LEU A 51 -7.32 -10.88 4.98
CA LEU A 51 -6.22 -10.67 4.06
C LEU A 51 -5.44 -11.96 3.88
N ARG A 52 -5.09 -12.27 2.64
CA ARG A 52 -4.07 -13.25 2.32
C ARG A 52 -2.70 -12.58 2.51
N THR A 53 -1.79 -13.25 3.20
CA THR A 53 -0.41 -12.78 3.40
C THR A 53 0.56 -13.49 2.46
N SER A 54 1.68 -12.83 2.17
CA SER A 54 2.77 -13.43 1.41
C SER A 54 3.44 -14.57 2.20
N SER A 55 4.04 -15.51 1.48
CA SER A 55 4.85 -16.59 2.06
C SER A 55 6.12 -16.84 1.25
N THR A 56 6.96 -17.77 1.69
CA THR A 56 8.19 -18.16 1.00
C THR A 56 7.90 -19.14 -0.14
N ARG A 57 8.81 -19.25 -1.11
CA ARG A 57 8.69 -20.25 -2.18
C ARG A 57 8.63 -21.66 -1.61
N GLU A 58 9.44 -21.96 -0.59
CA GLU A 58 9.43 -23.26 0.09
C GLU A 58 8.03 -23.64 0.60
N ALA A 59 7.30 -22.71 1.24
CA ALA A 59 5.94 -22.98 1.73
C ALA A 59 4.95 -23.28 0.59
N PHE A 60 5.03 -22.56 -0.53
CA PHE A 60 4.21 -22.82 -1.72
C PHE A 60 4.51 -24.16 -2.36
N ASP A 61 5.81 -24.51 -2.49
CA ASP A 61 6.26 -25.77 -3.12
C ASP A 61 5.88 -26.98 -2.26
N LEU A 62 6.02 -26.88 -0.95
CA LEU A 62 5.68 -27.96 -0.02
C LEU A 62 4.17 -28.21 0.04
N THR A 63 3.37 -27.16 0.07
CA THR A 63 1.91 -27.30 0.11
C THR A 63 1.30 -27.60 -1.26
N GLY A 64 2.05 -27.40 -2.36
CA GLY A 64 1.55 -27.49 -3.73
C GLY A 64 0.40 -26.48 -4.03
N ASN A 65 0.23 -25.47 -3.17
CA ASN A 65 -0.86 -24.50 -3.26
C ASN A 65 -0.35 -23.08 -3.49
N PRO A 66 -0.46 -22.52 -4.70
CA PRO A 66 -0.02 -21.15 -4.99
C PRO A 66 -0.83 -20.09 -4.24
N LEU A 67 -1.98 -20.44 -3.68
CA LEU A 67 -2.81 -19.56 -2.85
C LEU A 67 -2.69 -19.86 -1.35
N TYR A 68 -1.66 -20.61 -0.94
CA TYR A 68 -1.37 -20.84 0.46
C TYR A 68 -1.39 -19.53 1.25
N ASN A 69 -2.07 -19.56 2.40
CA ASN A 69 -2.25 -18.41 3.28
C ASN A 69 -1.94 -18.82 4.72
N PRO A 70 -0.83 -18.40 5.32
CA PRO A 70 -0.46 -18.77 6.69
C PRO A 70 -1.26 -18.04 7.77
N SER A 71 -2.17 -17.11 7.41
CA SER A 71 -2.81 -16.20 8.37
C SER A 71 -4.19 -16.65 8.83
N TRP A 72 -4.53 -17.90 8.66
CA TRP A 72 -5.79 -18.49 9.16
C TRP A 72 -5.55 -19.88 9.75
N GLY A 73 -6.54 -20.41 10.41
CA GLY A 73 -6.54 -21.78 10.94
C GLY A 73 -7.91 -22.13 11.52
N TYR A 74 -7.98 -23.25 12.20
CA TYR A 74 -9.21 -23.69 12.86
C TYR A 74 -9.20 -23.33 14.35
N GLN A 75 -10.35 -22.90 14.85
CA GLN A 75 -10.67 -22.79 16.26
C GLN A 75 -11.97 -23.55 16.52
N ASP A 76 -11.97 -24.57 17.36
CA ASP A 76 -13.12 -25.44 17.60
C ASP A 76 -13.78 -25.92 16.30
N GLY A 77 -12.97 -26.31 15.30
CA GLY A 77 -13.41 -26.73 13.97
C GLY A 77 -13.92 -25.63 13.05
N LYS A 78 -13.89 -24.36 13.45
CA LYS A 78 -14.32 -23.21 12.63
C LYS A 78 -13.15 -22.43 12.09
N VAL A 79 -13.25 -21.99 10.83
CA VAL A 79 -12.24 -21.14 10.20
C VAL A 79 -12.15 -19.78 10.91
N ARG A 80 -10.94 -19.45 11.37
CA ARG A 80 -10.61 -18.16 11.99
C ARG A 80 -9.41 -17.54 11.28
N SER A 81 -9.54 -16.28 10.85
CA SER A 81 -8.45 -15.51 10.26
C SER A 81 -7.77 -14.64 11.32
N GLY A 82 -6.44 -14.60 11.32
CA GLY A 82 -5.63 -13.73 12.16
C GLY A 82 -5.46 -12.32 11.59
N ARG A 83 -5.78 -12.11 10.30
CA ARG A 83 -5.56 -10.85 9.58
C ARG A 83 -6.88 -10.32 9.04
N ILE A 84 -7.59 -9.53 9.82
CA ILE A 84 -8.87 -8.92 9.45
C ILE A 84 -8.71 -7.40 9.46
N ARG A 85 -9.09 -6.77 8.34
CA ARG A 85 -9.22 -5.33 8.21
C ARG A 85 -10.70 -4.95 8.32
N ARG A 86 -11.01 -4.00 9.20
CA ARG A 86 -12.33 -3.38 9.37
C ARG A 86 -12.20 -1.90 9.19
N GLU A 87 -13.06 -1.32 8.38
CA GLU A 87 -13.04 0.10 8.07
C GLU A 87 -14.45 0.66 8.06
N ALA A 88 -14.61 1.80 8.69
CA ALA A 88 -15.82 2.60 8.63
C ALA A 88 -15.36 4.07 8.68
N VAL A 89 -15.22 4.70 7.51
CA VAL A 89 -14.69 6.06 7.37
C VAL A 89 -15.63 6.88 6.50
N PRO A 90 -16.77 7.35 7.07
CA PRO A 90 -17.71 8.26 6.41
C PRO A 90 -17.05 9.55 5.94
N LEU A 91 -17.51 10.04 4.79
CA LEU A 91 -17.12 11.30 4.18
C LEU A 91 -18.37 12.15 3.92
N ALA A 92 -18.30 13.43 4.23
CA ALA A 92 -19.27 14.43 3.83
C ALA A 92 -18.58 15.57 3.09
N ALA A 93 -19.17 16.03 1.98
CA ALA A 93 -18.68 17.17 1.22
C ALA A 93 -19.83 18.12 0.92
N ALA A 94 -19.69 19.39 1.33
CA ALA A 94 -20.59 20.47 0.99
C ALA A 94 -19.91 21.42 0.00
N ALA A 95 -20.54 21.62 -1.15
CA ALA A 95 -20.02 22.50 -2.19
C ALA A 95 -21.04 23.60 -2.51
N TYR A 96 -20.56 24.83 -2.55
CA TYR A 96 -21.33 25.97 -2.99
C TYR A 96 -20.65 26.64 -4.18
N ARG A 97 -21.39 26.84 -5.25
CA ARG A 97 -20.93 27.52 -6.47
C ARG A 97 -21.80 28.72 -6.75
N ILE A 98 -21.16 29.83 -7.06
CA ILE A 98 -21.82 31.07 -7.50
C ILE A 98 -21.25 31.50 -8.86
N ARG A 99 -22.13 31.84 -9.78
CA ARG A 99 -21.81 32.54 -11.04
C ARG A 99 -21.92 34.02 -10.81
N LEU A 100 -20.81 34.72 -10.63
CA LEU A 100 -20.77 36.16 -10.40
C LEU A 100 -21.14 36.93 -11.66
N THR A 101 -20.53 36.54 -12.78
CA THR A 101 -20.80 37.04 -14.14
C THR A 101 -20.89 35.89 -15.11
N ASP A 102 -21.16 36.13 -16.39
CA ASP A 102 -21.10 35.11 -17.43
C ASP A 102 -19.67 34.59 -17.68
N ALA A 103 -18.67 35.38 -17.29
CA ALA A 103 -17.26 35.04 -17.42
C ALA A 103 -16.66 34.43 -16.13
N THR A 104 -17.23 34.71 -14.94
CA THR A 104 -16.60 34.38 -13.66
C THR A 104 -17.52 33.55 -12.77
N SER A 105 -17.01 32.42 -12.31
CA SER A 105 -17.65 31.60 -11.28
C SER A 105 -16.68 31.32 -10.12
N LEU A 106 -17.21 31.30 -8.90
CA LEU A 106 -16.50 30.89 -7.70
C LEU A 106 -17.13 29.63 -7.13
N ALA A 107 -16.32 28.80 -6.51
CA ALA A 107 -16.78 27.63 -5.77
C ALA A 107 -16.03 27.49 -4.45
N ALA A 108 -16.73 27.10 -3.40
CA ALA A 108 -16.14 26.68 -2.14
C ALA A 108 -16.62 25.28 -1.81
N THR A 109 -15.68 24.40 -1.47
CA THR A 109 -15.97 23.01 -1.10
C THR A 109 -15.35 22.74 0.27
N PHE A 110 -16.17 22.33 1.22
CA PHE A 110 -15.72 21.80 2.50
C PHE A 110 -15.93 20.30 2.51
N THR A 111 -14.88 19.55 2.86
CA THR A 111 -14.91 18.08 2.97
C THR A 111 -14.51 17.70 4.39
N ALA A 112 -15.27 16.81 5.00
CA ALA A 112 -14.95 16.20 6.28
C ALA A 112 -15.03 14.68 6.16
N GLU A 113 -13.98 14.01 6.63
CA GLU A 113 -13.88 12.55 6.73
C GLU A 113 -13.57 12.19 8.17
N THR A 114 -14.34 11.29 8.78
CA THR A 114 -14.07 10.82 10.14
C THR A 114 -14.44 9.36 10.28
N GLY A 115 -13.63 8.60 11.02
CA GLY A 115 -13.92 7.19 11.18
C GLY A 115 -12.80 6.39 11.81
N ILE A 116 -12.89 5.08 11.64
CA ILE A 116 -11.97 4.12 12.26
C ILE A 116 -11.55 3.06 11.23
N ARG A 117 -10.25 2.78 11.20
CA ARG A 117 -9.63 1.62 10.57
C ARG A 117 -9.03 0.72 11.63
N ARG A 118 -9.27 -0.58 11.52
CA ARG A 118 -8.74 -1.59 12.45
C ARG A 118 -8.09 -2.71 11.69
N TYR A 119 -6.89 -3.11 12.11
CA TYR A 119 -6.18 -4.27 11.60
C TYR A 119 -5.96 -5.24 12.74
N SER A 120 -6.54 -6.44 12.65
CA SER A 120 -6.23 -7.47 13.63
C SER A 120 -4.83 -8.05 13.39
N SER A 121 -4.14 -8.33 14.47
CA SER A 121 -2.83 -8.98 14.48
C SER A 121 -2.77 -9.99 15.61
N LEU A 122 -2.27 -11.18 15.30
CA LEU A 122 -1.86 -12.13 16.32
C LEU A 122 -0.56 -11.63 16.94
N ALA A 123 -0.55 -11.49 18.24
CA ALA A 123 0.61 -11.07 19.02
C ALA A 123 0.98 -12.15 20.05
N TRP A 124 2.25 -12.21 20.37
CA TRP A 124 2.78 -13.16 21.36
C TRP A 124 3.87 -12.49 22.17
N TYR A 125 3.94 -12.82 23.42
CA TYR A 125 4.85 -12.23 24.38
C TYR A 125 5.49 -13.35 25.20
N ASP A 126 6.83 -13.37 25.22
CA ASP A 126 7.60 -14.40 25.93
C ASP A 126 7.24 -15.84 25.50
N ALA A 127 6.94 -16.01 24.22
CA ALA A 127 6.47 -17.25 23.64
C ALA A 127 7.00 -17.43 22.20
N PRO A 128 7.07 -18.67 21.69
CA PRO A 128 7.47 -18.94 20.32
C PRO A 128 6.56 -18.28 19.28
N SER A 129 7.11 -17.99 18.08
CA SER A 129 6.33 -17.42 16.98
C SER A 129 5.14 -18.32 16.63
N PRO A 130 3.91 -17.78 16.60
CA PRO A 130 2.70 -18.54 16.24
C PRO A 130 2.50 -18.72 14.74
N MET A 131 3.36 -18.13 13.90
CA MET A 131 3.20 -18.16 12.45
C MET A 131 3.74 -19.48 11.89
N PRO A 132 2.92 -20.24 11.13
CA PRO A 132 3.34 -21.55 10.60
C PRO A 132 4.53 -21.43 9.64
N ASP A 133 4.59 -20.37 8.83
CA ASP A 133 5.66 -20.09 7.87
C ASP A 133 6.81 -19.24 8.45
N TYR A 134 6.96 -19.25 9.78
CA TYR A 134 8.13 -18.65 10.41
C TYR A 134 9.37 -19.46 10.06
N TYR A 135 10.43 -18.79 9.59
CA TYR A 135 11.59 -19.45 8.98
C TYR A 135 12.22 -20.56 9.82
N ARG A 136 12.16 -20.47 11.17
CA ARG A 136 12.71 -21.50 12.06
C ARG A 136 11.88 -22.78 12.13
N TRP A 137 10.59 -22.70 11.74
CA TRP A 137 9.70 -23.85 11.66
C TRP A 137 9.72 -24.54 10.30
N MET A 138 10.37 -23.91 9.31
CA MET A 138 10.43 -24.46 7.96
C MET A 138 11.48 -25.56 7.83
N PRO A 139 11.24 -26.60 7.00
CA PRO A 139 12.21 -27.69 6.76
C PRO A 139 13.57 -27.19 6.33
N GLY A 140 13.64 -26.19 5.44
CA GLY A 140 14.89 -25.61 4.95
C GLY A 140 15.76 -24.94 6.02
N TYR A 141 15.23 -24.69 7.20
CA TYR A 141 16.01 -24.20 8.35
C TYR A 141 16.67 -25.34 9.14
N GLN A 142 16.08 -26.53 9.16
CA GLN A 142 16.54 -27.65 9.96
C GLN A 142 17.90 -28.16 9.47
N THR A 143 18.83 -28.34 10.39
CA THR A 143 20.18 -28.84 10.11
C THR A 143 20.26 -30.35 10.22
N ASP A 144 19.45 -30.98 11.08
CA ASP A 144 19.33 -32.41 11.22
C ASP A 144 18.52 -33.00 10.05
N PRO A 145 19.08 -33.96 9.26
CA PRO A 145 18.41 -34.51 8.10
C PRO A 145 17.09 -35.25 8.42
N VAL A 146 17.02 -35.91 9.58
CA VAL A 146 15.81 -36.65 9.98
C VAL A 146 14.68 -35.69 10.30
N THR A 147 14.91 -34.72 11.16
CA THR A 147 13.95 -33.66 11.49
C THR A 147 13.50 -32.92 10.24
N ARG A 148 14.44 -32.60 9.33
CA ARG A 148 14.11 -31.96 8.06
C ARG A 148 13.14 -32.78 7.23
N LEU A 149 13.42 -34.08 7.06
CA LEU A 149 12.57 -34.98 6.28
C LEU A 149 11.18 -35.15 6.92
N GLU A 150 11.10 -35.27 8.25
CA GLU A 150 9.84 -35.35 8.97
C GLU A 150 8.99 -34.08 8.75
N MET A 151 9.60 -32.91 8.87
CA MET A 151 8.93 -31.64 8.62
C MET A 151 8.47 -31.49 7.16
N GLU A 152 9.30 -31.90 6.19
CA GLU A 152 8.90 -31.93 4.78
C GLU A 152 7.68 -32.82 4.54
N ASN A 153 7.63 -33.99 5.14
CA ASN A 153 6.50 -34.93 5.02
C ASN A 153 5.21 -34.32 5.63
N ILE A 154 5.31 -33.69 6.81
CA ILE A 154 4.19 -33.01 7.48
C ILE A 154 3.63 -31.88 6.58
N TRP A 155 4.51 -31.05 6.01
CA TRP A 155 4.11 -29.97 5.13
C TRP A 155 3.49 -30.46 3.83
N ARG A 156 4.08 -31.49 3.18
CA ARG A 156 3.53 -32.11 1.95
C ARG A 156 2.20 -32.81 2.18
N ALA A 157 1.96 -33.34 3.39
CA ALA A 157 0.66 -33.89 3.78
C ALA A 157 -0.39 -32.80 4.03
N ASN A 158 -0.01 -31.51 4.02
CA ASN A 158 -0.87 -30.38 4.39
C ASN A 158 -1.53 -30.55 5.78
N ASP A 159 -0.78 -31.08 6.77
CA ASP A 159 -1.28 -31.20 8.13
C ASP A 159 -1.57 -29.78 8.68
N VAL A 160 -2.83 -29.47 8.83
CA VAL A 160 -3.32 -28.11 9.21
C VAL A 160 -2.80 -27.64 10.56
N ARG A 161 -2.39 -28.54 11.44
CA ARG A 161 -1.80 -28.19 12.76
C ARG A 161 -0.43 -27.53 12.62
N TYR A 162 0.27 -27.79 11.51
CA TYR A 162 1.61 -27.27 11.25
C TYR A 162 1.62 -26.23 10.11
N THR A 163 0.74 -26.41 9.12
CA THR A 163 0.69 -25.52 7.95
C THR A 163 -0.23 -24.31 8.15
N GLN A 164 -1.04 -24.30 9.21
CA GLN A 164 -1.95 -23.22 9.54
C GLN A 164 -1.81 -22.79 11.00
N ILE A 165 -2.46 -21.69 11.39
CA ILE A 165 -2.48 -21.23 12.78
C ILE A 165 -3.26 -22.23 13.64
N ASP A 166 -2.62 -22.79 14.65
CA ASP A 166 -3.28 -23.64 15.64
C ASP A 166 -3.84 -22.78 16.79
N TRP A 167 -5.07 -22.28 16.59
CA TRP A 167 -5.75 -21.43 17.57
C TRP A 167 -6.03 -22.16 18.88
N ASP A 168 -6.40 -23.43 18.82
CA ASP A 168 -6.77 -24.23 20.01
C ASP A 168 -5.54 -24.43 20.91
N GLU A 169 -4.35 -24.56 20.31
CA GLU A 169 -3.08 -24.61 21.03
C GLU A 169 -2.80 -23.33 21.82
N PHE A 170 -3.07 -22.15 21.26
CA PHE A 170 -2.85 -20.89 21.97
C PHE A 170 -3.76 -20.74 23.17
N TYR A 171 -5.02 -21.16 23.06
CA TYR A 171 -5.94 -21.22 24.20
C TYR A 171 -5.44 -22.20 25.27
N ARG A 172 -4.87 -23.36 24.89
CA ARG A 172 -4.29 -24.33 25.81
C ARG A 172 -3.06 -23.78 26.50
N GLN A 173 -2.13 -23.18 25.76
CA GLN A 173 -0.91 -22.59 26.32
C GLN A 173 -1.23 -21.42 27.27
N ASN A 174 -2.13 -20.55 26.89
CA ASN A 174 -2.58 -19.46 27.75
C ASN A 174 -3.16 -20.02 29.08
N ARG A 175 -4.05 -21.02 29.04
CA ARG A 175 -4.61 -21.62 30.27
C ARG A 175 -3.53 -22.18 31.20
N ASN A 176 -2.42 -22.62 30.65
CA ASN A 176 -1.31 -23.22 31.40
C ASN A 176 -0.23 -22.20 31.78
N SER A 177 -0.34 -20.91 31.43
CA SER A 177 0.66 -19.90 31.82
C SER A 177 0.70 -19.72 33.32
N LYS A 178 1.92 -19.67 33.88
CA LYS A 178 2.17 -19.73 35.35
C LYS A 178 1.70 -18.51 36.11
N ASP A 179 1.79 -17.33 35.51
CA ASP A 179 1.45 -16.05 36.12
C ASP A 179 0.01 -15.60 35.90
N GLY A 180 -0.78 -16.39 35.14
CA GLY A 180 -2.17 -16.07 34.86
C GLY A 180 -2.39 -15.04 33.75
N SER A 181 -1.33 -14.36 33.25
CA SER A 181 -1.38 -13.43 32.13
C SER A 181 -1.44 -14.16 30.80
N ALA A 182 -2.04 -13.52 29.77
CA ALA A 182 -2.03 -14.04 28.42
C ALA A 182 -0.63 -13.89 27.79
N THR A 183 -0.15 -14.93 27.10
CA THR A 183 1.10 -14.90 26.31
C THR A 183 0.80 -14.83 24.80
N TYR A 184 -0.29 -15.45 24.35
CA TYR A 184 -0.83 -15.28 23.01
C TYR A 184 -2.13 -14.48 23.09
N LEU A 185 -2.29 -13.51 22.19
CA LEU A 185 -3.47 -12.66 22.16
C LEU A 185 -3.76 -12.13 20.75
N MET A 186 -4.97 -11.65 20.54
CA MET A 186 -5.32 -10.85 19.36
C MET A 186 -5.40 -9.38 19.74
N GLU A 187 -4.69 -8.57 19.01
CA GLU A 187 -4.78 -7.10 19.09
C GLU A 187 -5.42 -6.53 17.83
N ASP A 188 -6.13 -5.41 17.97
CA ASP A 188 -6.46 -4.53 16.85
C ASP A 188 -5.50 -3.34 16.88
N ARG A 189 -4.78 -3.10 15.78
CA ARG A 189 -4.07 -1.85 15.50
C ARG A 189 -5.08 -0.88 14.91
N VAL A 190 -5.34 0.17 15.63
CA VAL A 190 -6.45 1.10 15.34
C VAL A 190 -5.90 2.43 14.88
N GLU A 191 -6.43 2.93 13.78
CA GLU A 191 -6.30 4.30 13.32
C GLU A 191 -7.67 4.97 13.39
N ARG A 192 -7.81 6.01 14.21
CA ARG A 192 -8.97 6.89 14.22
C ARG A 192 -8.65 8.16 13.45
N ILE A 193 -9.38 8.40 12.39
CA ILE A 193 -9.12 9.48 11.42
C ILE A 193 -10.12 10.60 11.61
N ALA A 194 -9.64 11.85 11.52
CA ALA A 194 -10.43 13.04 11.31
C ALA A 194 -9.70 13.96 10.31
N ASN A 195 -10.21 14.02 9.09
CA ASN A 195 -9.67 14.88 8.02
C ASN A 195 -10.68 15.98 7.72
N MET A 196 -10.21 17.21 7.59
CA MET A 196 -11.01 18.36 7.17
C MET A 196 -10.26 19.10 6.08
N GLN A 197 -10.96 19.46 5.02
CA GLN A 197 -10.37 20.24 3.93
C GLN A 197 -11.36 21.32 3.47
N LEU A 198 -10.85 22.51 3.25
CA LEU A 198 -11.51 23.61 2.57
C LEU A 198 -10.77 23.91 1.28
N LEU A 199 -11.50 23.95 0.18
CA LEU A 199 -11.03 24.40 -1.13
C LEU A 199 -11.92 25.56 -1.58
N ALA A 200 -11.32 26.70 -1.87
CA ALA A 200 -12.02 27.82 -2.53
C ALA A 200 -11.32 28.11 -3.85
N GLU A 201 -12.07 28.09 -4.92
CA GLU A 201 -11.55 28.24 -6.29
C GLU A 201 -12.39 29.21 -7.12
N GLY A 202 -11.74 29.89 -8.03
CA GLY A 202 -12.34 30.76 -9.01
C GLY A 202 -11.94 30.37 -10.43
N ILE A 203 -12.87 30.53 -11.37
CA ILE A 203 -12.64 30.37 -12.80
C ILE A 203 -13.13 31.65 -13.47
N THR A 204 -12.25 32.31 -14.22
CA THR A 204 -12.57 33.52 -14.96
C THR A 204 -12.14 33.35 -16.41
N ARG A 205 -13.10 33.50 -17.33
CA ARG A 205 -12.82 33.57 -18.76
C ARG A 205 -12.49 35.02 -19.10
N ILE A 206 -11.19 35.29 -19.30
CA ILE A 206 -10.70 36.63 -19.63
C ILE A 206 -11.09 37.01 -21.07
N SER A 207 -11.01 36.02 -21.98
CA SER A 207 -11.45 36.13 -23.37
C SER A 207 -11.95 34.77 -23.87
N GLU A 208 -12.41 34.71 -25.13
CA GLU A 208 -12.78 33.43 -25.77
C GLU A 208 -11.61 32.41 -25.79
N ARG A 209 -10.37 32.91 -25.74
CA ARG A 209 -9.15 32.12 -25.82
C ARG A 209 -8.42 31.92 -24.50
N LEU A 210 -8.68 32.76 -23.48
CA LEU A 210 -7.92 32.76 -22.24
C LEU A 210 -8.82 32.51 -21.04
N THR A 211 -8.55 31.44 -20.29
CA THR A 211 -9.19 31.09 -19.03
C THR A 211 -8.17 31.07 -17.91
N VAL A 212 -8.50 31.73 -16.80
CA VAL A 212 -7.71 31.75 -15.56
C VAL A 212 -8.45 30.94 -14.50
N ARG A 213 -7.73 30.08 -13.78
CA ARG A 213 -8.21 29.42 -12.55
C ARG A 213 -7.29 29.81 -11.40
N TYR A 214 -7.87 30.02 -10.23
CA TYR A 214 -7.12 30.37 -9.03
C TYR A 214 -7.82 29.81 -7.81
N GLY A 215 -7.06 29.55 -6.75
CA GLY A 215 -7.68 28.98 -5.55
C GLY A 215 -6.72 28.89 -4.37
N ILE A 216 -7.34 28.64 -3.22
CA ILE A 216 -6.66 28.36 -1.97
C ILE A 216 -7.19 27.05 -1.39
N ARG A 217 -6.29 26.31 -0.73
CA ARG A 217 -6.60 25.04 -0.06
C ARG A 217 -6.10 25.12 1.38
N ALA A 218 -6.92 24.68 2.31
CA ALA A 218 -6.50 24.43 3.69
C ALA A 218 -6.96 23.03 4.08
N ALA A 219 -6.08 22.25 4.69
CA ALA A 219 -6.37 20.88 5.13
C ALA A 219 -5.78 20.60 6.50
N ARG A 220 -6.48 19.81 7.27
CA ARG A 220 -6.03 19.27 8.55
C ARG A 220 -6.37 17.79 8.65
N THR A 221 -5.36 16.99 8.95
CA THR A 221 -5.48 15.57 9.25
C THR A 221 -5.08 15.33 10.68
N ASP A 222 -5.97 14.77 11.47
CA ASP A 222 -5.73 14.27 12.82
C ASP A 222 -5.94 12.76 12.79
N SER A 223 -4.87 11.97 12.92
CA SER A 223 -4.93 10.51 13.04
C SER A 223 -4.46 10.10 14.43
N ARG A 224 -5.26 9.33 15.15
CA ARG A 224 -4.87 8.71 16.41
C ARG A 224 -4.66 7.23 16.25
N PHE A 225 -3.48 6.77 16.61
CA PHE A 225 -3.03 5.40 16.51
C PHE A 225 -2.91 4.79 17.90
N TYR A 226 -3.47 3.59 18.10
CA TYR A 226 -3.36 2.85 19.35
C TYR A 226 -3.59 1.35 19.13
N LYS A 227 -3.06 0.53 20.05
CA LYS A 227 -3.43 -0.88 20.15
C LYS A 227 -4.68 -1.03 21.02
N GLN A 228 -5.55 -1.95 20.67
CA GLN A 228 -6.71 -2.33 21.46
C GLN A 228 -6.75 -3.85 21.62
N MET A 229 -6.92 -4.32 22.85
CA MET A 229 -7.06 -5.74 23.14
C MET A 229 -8.36 -6.25 22.53
N ARG A 230 -8.25 -7.28 21.70
CA ARG A 230 -9.38 -7.87 21.01
C ARG A 230 -9.83 -9.20 21.60
N ASP A 231 -8.89 -10.06 21.97
CA ASP A 231 -9.15 -11.40 22.50
C ASP A 231 -7.92 -11.88 23.31
N LEU A 232 -8.15 -12.22 24.54
CA LEU A 232 -7.14 -12.73 25.48
C LEU A 232 -6.97 -14.26 25.38
N MET A 233 -7.62 -14.91 24.44
CA MET A 233 -7.53 -16.35 24.17
C MET A 233 -7.66 -17.21 25.43
N GLY A 234 -8.74 -16.98 26.18
CA GLY A 234 -9.09 -17.77 27.37
C GLY A 234 -8.46 -17.31 28.69
N ARG A 235 -7.75 -16.18 28.70
CA ARG A 235 -7.30 -15.50 29.93
C ARG A 235 -8.19 -14.30 30.25
N SER A 236 -8.12 -13.84 31.49
CA SER A 236 -8.93 -12.72 31.96
C SER A 236 -8.20 -11.37 31.87
N TYR A 237 -6.88 -11.37 31.67
CA TYR A 237 -6.08 -10.17 31.62
C TYR A 237 -4.72 -10.36 30.91
N PHE A 238 -4.12 -9.25 30.55
CA PHE A 238 -2.74 -9.09 30.11
C PHE A 238 -2.10 -7.92 30.90
N VAL A 239 -0.82 -8.00 31.21
CA VAL A 239 -0.09 -6.88 31.86
C VAL A 239 0.57 -6.04 30.80
N ASP A 240 0.30 -4.72 30.80
CA ASP A 240 0.80 -3.77 29.79
C ASP A 240 2.27 -3.43 29.98
N ARG A 241 3.13 -4.34 29.54
CA ARG A 241 4.60 -4.19 29.55
C ARG A 241 5.13 -4.35 28.13
N ASP A 242 6.33 -3.83 27.90
CA ASP A 242 7.09 -4.12 26.68
C ASP A 242 7.98 -5.35 26.90
N TYR A 243 7.73 -6.40 26.12
CA TYR A 243 8.42 -7.68 26.21
C TYR A 243 9.44 -7.90 25.08
N TYR A 244 9.60 -6.91 24.17
CA TYR A 244 10.39 -7.10 22.96
C TYR A 244 11.69 -6.28 22.90
N LEU A 245 11.70 -5.08 23.50
CA LEU A 245 12.79 -4.13 23.26
C LEU A 245 14.08 -4.52 23.93
N ILE A 246 14.03 -5.06 25.15
CA ILE A 246 15.21 -5.49 25.91
C ILE A 246 14.93 -6.85 26.53
N ASP A 247 15.64 -7.86 26.05
CA ASP A 247 15.74 -9.18 26.69
C ASP A 247 17.11 -9.27 27.38
N ASP A 248 17.35 -8.36 28.34
CA ASP A 248 18.46 -8.45 29.23
C ASP A 248 17.95 -8.87 30.61
N GLY A 249 18.73 -9.58 31.39
CA GLY A 249 18.37 -9.99 32.75
C GLY A 249 18.14 -8.83 33.72
N VAL A 250 18.37 -7.59 33.31
CA VAL A 250 18.25 -6.37 34.14
C VAL A 250 16.78 -5.95 34.24
N TYR A 251 16.09 -5.87 33.12
CA TYR A 251 14.69 -5.44 33.11
C TYR A 251 13.71 -6.61 33.27
N GLY A 252 14.11 -7.82 32.86
CA GLY A 252 13.37 -9.05 33.11
C GLY A 252 11.90 -8.97 32.64
N ASN A 253 11.62 -8.45 31.43
CA ASN A 253 10.29 -8.23 30.88
C ASN A 253 9.40 -7.33 31.75
N LYS A 254 9.96 -6.33 32.42
CA LYS A 254 9.25 -5.41 33.32
C LYS A 254 9.11 -3.99 32.76
N LEU A 255 9.64 -3.71 31.59
CA LEU A 255 9.55 -2.39 30.93
C LEU A 255 8.12 -1.93 30.79
N GLN A 256 7.84 -0.71 31.25
CA GLN A 256 6.52 -0.14 31.23
C GLN A 256 6.21 0.53 29.89
N ASN A 257 5.05 0.20 29.32
CA ASN A 257 4.51 0.93 28.18
C ASN A 257 3.99 2.32 28.56
N ASP A 258 3.57 2.49 29.82
CA ASP A 258 3.12 3.78 30.36
C ASP A 258 3.53 3.95 31.82
N LEU A 259 4.55 4.75 32.09
CA LEU A 259 5.03 5.07 33.46
C LEU A 259 3.97 5.76 34.32
N ARG A 260 2.95 6.36 33.71
CA ARG A 260 1.85 7.00 34.44
C ARG A 260 0.87 5.99 35.01
N HIS A 261 0.84 4.79 34.43
CA HIS A 261 0.00 3.67 34.85
C HIS A 261 0.81 2.37 34.77
N PRO A 262 1.80 2.18 35.65
CA PRO A 262 2.66 1.02 35.61
C PRO A 262 1.86 -0.26 35.89
N ASP A 263 2.32 -1.37 35.30
CA ASP A 263 1.73 -2.71 35.42
C ASP A 263 0.21 -2.75 35.19
N ARG A 264 -0.27 -1.89 34.31
CA ARG A 264 -1.70 -1.77 34.01
C ARG A 264 -2.28 -3.10 33.56
N ILE A 265 -3.38 -3.49 34.18
CA ILE A 265 -4.13 -4.68 33.81
C ILE A 265 -5.03 -4.35 32.62
N ILE A 266 -4.83 -5.10 31.52
CA ILE A 266 -5.55 -4.93 30.27
C ILE A 266 -6.57 -6.05 30.09
N ARG A 267 -7.78 -5.65 29.79
CA ARG A 267 -8.91 -6.53 29.44
C ARG A 267 -9.31 -6.34 27.98
N GLU A 268 -10.18 -7.18 27.48
CA GLU A 268 -10.74 -7.02 26.14
C GLU A 268 -11.42 -5.66 25.98
N GLY A 269 -11.09 -4.96 24.93
CA GLY A 269 -11.55 -3.59 24.65
C GLY A 269 -10.62 -2.49 25.16
N ASP A 270 -9.68 -2.76 26.06
CA ASP A 270 -8.76 -1.78 26.59
C ASP A 270 -7.67 -1.42 25.59
N ARG A 271 -7.17 -0.17 25.68
CA ARG A 271 -5.99 0.27 24.94
C ARG A 271 -4.74 -0.11 25.70
N PHE A 272 -3.69 -0.49 24.97
CA PHE A 272 -2.41 -0.87 25.55
C PHE A 272 -1.27 -0.66 24.56
N GLY A 273 -0.05 -0.90 25.00
CA GLY A 273 1.14 -0.86 24.15
C GLY A 273 1.51 0.57 23.75
N TYR A 274 0.82 1.18 22.83
CA TYR A 274 1.02 2.57 22.42
C TYR A 274 -0.30 3.31 22.19
N ASP A 275 -0.26 4.65 22.34
CA ASP A 275 -1.34 5.56 22.00
C ASP A 275 -0.73 6.94 21.64
N TYR A 276 -0.90 7.39 20.39
CA TYR A 276 -0.39 8.67 19.91
C TYR A 276 -1.25 9.28 18.83
N ASP A 277 -1.23 10.60 18.71
CA ASP A 277 -1.78 11.34 17.58
C ASP A 277 -0.65 11.71 16.60
N LEU A 278 -0.95 11.68 15.32
CA LEU A 278 -0.16 12.28 14.26
C LEU A 278 -1.02 13.36 13.60
N ARG A 279 -0.54 14.61 13.65
CA ARG A 279 -1.26 15.76 13.08
C ARG A 279 -0.50 16.37 11.94
N ARG A 280 -1.23 16.62 10.85
CA ARG A 280 -0.74 17.32 9.67
C ARG A 280 -1.67 18.50 9.36
N ASN A 281 -1.10 19.70 9.22
CA ASN A 281 -1.82 20.88 8.74
C ASN A 281 -1.17 21.33 7.43
N GLU A 282 -1.99 21.72 6.47
CA GLU A 282 -1.54 22.18 5.16
C GLU A 282 -2.34 23.40 4.73
N ILE A 283 -1.66 24.33 4.08
CA ILE A 283 -2.27 25.44 3.35
C ILE A 283 -1.57 25.55 2.01
N GLY A 284 -2.31 25.87 0.96
CA GLY A 284 -1.76 26.08 -0.37
C GLY A 284 -2.54 27.11 -1.14
N ALA A 285 -1.87 27.78 -2.06
CA ALA A 285 -2.48 28.69 -3.01
C ALA A 285 -1.88 28.45 -4.39
N GLY A 286 -2.71 28.55 -5.42
CA GLY A 286 -2.26 28.31 -6.78
C GLY A 286 -3.20 28.81 -7.83
N GLY A 287 -2.75 28.69 -9.07
CA GLY A 287 -3.55 29.05 -10.21
C GLY A 287 -3.05 28.44 -11.51
N SER A 288 -3.86 28.56 -12.54
CA SER A 288 -3.51 28.14 -13.89
C SER A 288 -4.05 29.10 -14.94
N LEU A 289 -3.30 29.17 -16.05
CA LEU A 289 -3.66 29.87 -17.27
C LEU A 289 -3.86 28.82 -18.37
N GLU A 290 -4.98 28.85 -19.03
CA GLU A 290 -5.29 28.01 -20.20
C GLU A 290 -5.57 28.92 -21.38
N TYR A 291 -4.74 28.80 -22.42
CA TYR A 291 -4.90 29.47 -23.69
C TYR A 291 -5.32 28.49 -24.78
N ARG A 292 -6.38 28.82 -25.52
CA ARG A 292 -6.91 28.02 -26.63
C ARG A 292 -7.08 28.89 -27.89
N ALA A 293 -6.37 28.54 -28.92
CA ALA A 293 -6.56 29.06 -30.26
C ALA A 293 -6.94 27.90 -31.20
N ASP A 294 -7.20 28.16 -32.47
CA ASP A 294 -7.69 27.14 -33.43
C ASP A 294 -6.83 25.86 -33.46
N ARG A 295 -5.53 26.02 -33.45
CA ARG A 295 -4.55 24.92 -33.54
C ARG A 295 -3.66 24.79 -32.32
N LEU A 296 -3.55 25.82 -31.48
CA LEU A 296 -2.66 25.87 -30.33
C LEU A 296 -3.45 25.80 -29.03
N ARG A 297 -3.00 24.93 -28.12
CA ARG A 297 -3.42 24.92 -26.72
C ARG A 297 -2.19 25.06 -25.85
N ALA A 298 -2.23 25.96 -24.88
CA ALA A 298 -1.18 26.10 -23.90
C ALA A 298 -1.78 26.14 -22.49
N PHE A 299 -1.08 25.58 -21.54
CA PHE A 299 -1.50 25.51 -20.15
C PHE A 299 -0.29 25.68 -19.26
N ILE A 300 -0.41 26.54 -18.24
CA ILE A 300 0.57 26.70 -17.18
C ILE A 300 -0.17 26.69 -15.86
N ALA A 301 0.33 25.94 -14.87
CA ALA A 301 -0.19 25.93 -13.51
C ALA A 301 0.96 25.99 -12.51
N ALA A 302 0.73 26.71 -11.41
CA ALA A 302 1.62 26.74 -10.27
C ALA A 302 0.80 26.71 -8.97
N GLU A 303 1.29 25.96 -7.98
CA GLU A 303 0.79 25.93 -6.61
C GLU A 303 1.97 25.94 -5.66
N VAL A 304 1.86 26.69 -4.57
CA VAL A 304 2.81 26.69 -3.46
C VAL A 304 2.03 26.47 -2.16
N GLY A 305 2.67 25.80 -1.22
CA GLY A 305 2.03 25.47 0.04
C GLY A 305 2.97 25.58 1.24
N ALA A 306 2.40 25.43 2.41
CA ALA A 306 3.11 25.21 3.65
C ALA A 306 2.44 24.06 4.40
N ALA A 307 3.25 23.16 4.96
CA ALA A 307 2.78 22.02 5.74
C ALA A 307 3.51 21.95 7.08
N SER A 308 2.82 21.47 8.11
CA SER A 308 3.42 21.15 9.39
C SER A 308 2.96 19.79 9.88
N VAL A 309 3.90 18.98 10.38
CA VAL A 309 3.63 17.64 10.92
C VAL A 309 4.21 17.52 12.32
N PHE A 310 3.45 16.96 13.27
CA PHE A 310 3.96 16.64 14.59
C PHE A 310 3.23 15.43 15.19
N ARG A 311 3.93 14.74 16.08
CA ARG A 311 3.40 13.64 16.90
C ARG A 311 2.99 14.15 18.27
N ARG A 312 1.99 13.53 18.90
CA ARG A 312 1.64 13.72 20.30
C ARG A 312 1.43 12.37 20.98
N GLY A 313 2.37 11.97 21.83
CA GLY A 313 2.26 10.74 22.61
C GLY A 313 1.33 10.90 23.81
N HIS A 314 0.51 9.88 24.08
CA HIS A 314 -0.40 9.81 25.23
C HIS A 314 0.12 8.87 26.33
N TYR A 315 1.10 8.01 26.01
CA TYR A 315 1.79 7.13 26.96
C TYR A 315 3.23 7.63 27.17
N GLU A 316 3.70 7.53 28.40
CA GLU A 316 5.07 7.81 28.79
C GLU A 316 5.86 6.52 28.85
N LYS A 317 6.61 6.22 27.79
CA LYS A 317 7.41 5.00 27.67
C LYS A 317 8.59 5.03 28.63
N GLU A 318 8.88 3.90 29.31
CA GLU A 318 9.99 3.82 30.25
C GLU A 318 11.35 4.09 29.60
N LEU A 319 11.61 3.52 28.42
CA LEU A 319 12.85 3.75 27.69
C LEU A 319 12.98 5.19 27.14
N PHE A 320 11.87 5.91 27.03
CA PHE A 320 11.82 7.27 26.50
C PHE A 320 11.00 8.18 27.41
N ALA A 321 11.35 8.20 28.70
CA ALA A 321 10.62 8.94 29.73
C ALA A 321 10.49 10.45 29.43
N GLY A 322 9.47 11.07 30.01
CA GLY A 322 9.16 12.48 29.85
C GLY A 322 8.78 12.85 28.43
N ASN A 323 9.22 14.02 27.98
CA ASN A 323 8.90 14.56 26.67
C ASN A 323 9.52 13.79 25.49
N LYS A 324 10.37 12.80 25.75
CA LYS A 324 10.91 11.92 24.69
C LYS A 324 9.83 11.03 24.08
N SER A 325 8.76 10.70 24.80
CA SER A 325 7.63 9.91 24.29
C SER A 325 6.27 10.55 24.57
N PHE A 326 6.11 11.22 25.73
CA PHE A 326 4.86 11.84 26.17
C PHE A 326 4.73 13.28 25.67
N GLY A 327 3.49 13.71 25.34
CA GLY A 327 3.20 15.07 24.89
C GLY A 327 3.60 15.32 23.44
N LYS A 328 3.69 16.60 23.07
CA LYS A 328 3.89 17.06 21.69
C LYS A 328 5.36 17.05 21.30
N SER A 329 5.71 16.44 20.17
CA SER A 329 7.04 16.53 19.55
C SER A 329 7.31 17.92 18.98
N ARG A 330 8.55 18.16 18.53
CA ARG A 330 8.86 19.28 17.63
C ARG A 330 8.00 19.18 16.36
N ALA A 331 7.47 20.30 15.91
CA ALA A 331 6.78 20.38 14.62
C ALA A 331 7.83 20.44 13.49
N LEU A 332 7.60 19.66 12.45
CA LEU A 332 8.38 19.65 11.21
C LEU A 332 7.63 20.50 10.19
N HIS A 333 8.35 21.34 9.45
CA HIS A 333 7.77 22.27 8.50
C HIS A 333 8.29 22.00 7.08
N PHE A 334 7.41 22.10 6.11
CA PHE A 334 7.65 21.82 4.70
C PHE A 334 6.99 22.88 3.82
N ALA A 335 7.49 23.04 2.59
CA ALA A 335 6.99 24.01 1.62
C ALA A 335 6.72 23.34 0.25
N PRO A 336 5.71 22.45 0.16
CA PRO A 336 5.42 21.73 -1.06
C PRO A 336 5.01 22.67 -2.20
N TYR A 337 5.42 22.32 -3.41
CA TYR A 337 5.11 23.07 -4.62
C TYR A 337 4.69 22.16 -5.77
N LEU A 338 3.97 22.72 -6.72
CA LEU A 338 3.63 22.12 -8.01
C LEU A 338 3.81 23.17 -9.10
N PHE A 339 4.52 22.81 -10.14
CA PHE A 339 4.57 23.52 -11.41
C PHE A 339 4.25 22.56 -12.54
N ARG A 340 3.41 22.97 -13.49
CA ARG A 340 3.10 22.22 -14.70
C ARG A 340 2.92 23.15 -15.87
N ALA A 341 3.53 22.82 -17.02
CA ALA A 341 3.28 23.50 -18.28
C ALA A 341 3.00 22.46 -19.37
N SER A 342 2.09 22.77 -20.27
CA SER A 342 1.87 21.99 -21.49
C SER A 342 1.60 22.88 -22.68
N ALA A 343 2.03 22.41 -23.86
CA ALA A 343 1.75 23.03 -25.15
C ALA A 343 1.35 21.95 -26.15
N GLY A 344 0.20 22.10 -26.77
CA GLY A 344 -0.34 21.17 -27.76
C GLY A 344 -0.63 21.89 -29.08
N TYR A 345 -0.25 21.26 -30.20
CA TYR A 345 -0.49 21.78 -31.54
C TYR A 345 -1.22 20.75 -32.40
N SER A 346 -2.30 21.20 -33.02
CA SER A 346 -3.07 20.41 -33.98
C SER A 346 -2.62 20.73 -35.41
N PHE A 347 -1.77 19.88 -35.99
CA PHE A 347 -1.32 20.02 -37.39
C PHE A 347 -2.48 19.94 -38.37
N SER A 348 -3.49 19.14 -38.01
CA SER A 348 -4.76 18.99 -38.74
C SER A 348 -5.83 18.51 -37.73
N VAL A 349 -7.07 18.34 -38.23
CA VAL A 349 -8.16 17.74 -37.42
C VAL A 349 -7.89 16.29 -36.98
N ARG A 350 -6.88 15.65 -37.56
CA ARG A 350 -6.52 14.26 -37.29
C ARG A 350 -5.22 14.11 -36.46
N HIS A 351 -4.34 15.08 -36.48
CA HIS A 351 -3.00 15.00 -35.90
C HIS A 351 -2.82 16.04 -34.82
N HIS A 352 -2.55 15.58 -33.60
CA HIS A 352 -2.30 16.42 -32.44
C HIS A 352 -1.03 15.96 -31.74
N LEU A 353 -0.16 16.91 -31.40
CA LEU A 353 1.05 16.69 -30.60
C LEU A 353 0.97 17.60 -29.37
N GLU A 354 1.24 17.04 -28.19
CA GLU A 354 1.24 17.76 -26.93
C GLU A 354 2.50 17.40 -26.12
N MET A 355 3.20 18.40 -25.64
CA MET A 355 4.30 18.24 -24.68
C MET A 355 3.85 18.77 -23.32
N THR A 356 4.12 18.01 -22.27
CA THR A 356 3.89 18.40 -20.88
C THR A 356 5.19 18.29 -20.10
N VAL A 357 5.49 19.27 -19.25
CA VAL A 357 6.57 19.23 -18.27
C VAL A 357 6.02 19.58 -16.90
N TYR A 358 6.57 18.98 -15.85
CA TYR A 358 6.17 19.29 -14.49
C TYR A 358 7.32 19.13 -13.49
N ALA A 359 7.21 19.88 -12.41
CA ALA A 359 8.06 19.77 -11.23
C ALA A 359 7.16 19.89 -9.99
N SER A 360 7.35 19.03 -9.00
CA SER A 360 6.59 19.08 -7.76
C SER A 360 7.42 18.59 -6.59
N SER A 361 7.08 19.04 -5.39
CA SER A 361 7.52 18.42 -4.15
C SER A 361 6.34 17.95 -3.32
N ARG A 362 6.57 16.97 -2.46
CA ARG A 362 5.57 16.38 -1.57
C ARG A 362 6.15 16.23 -0.16
N THR A 363 5.41 16.69 0.84
CA THR A 363 5.71 16.41 2.24
C THR A 363 5.72 14.89 2.46
N PRO A 364 6.75 14.32 3.12
CA PRO A 364 6.81 12.89 3.42
C PRO A 364 5.61 12.42 4.26
N ASP A 365 5.34 11.14 4.20
CA ASP A 365 4.33 10.52 5.06
C ASP A 365 4.81 10.52 6.52
N GLY A 366 3.88 10.55 7.46
CA GLY A 366 4.22 10.67 8.88
C GLY A 366 5.09 9.53 9.41
N ASP A 367 4.90 8.32 8.87
CA ASP A 367 5.67 7.13 9.22
C ASP A 367 7.16 7.23 8.81
N ASP A 368 7.48 8.07 7.83
CA ASP A 368 8.85 8.30 7.36
C ASP A 368 9.51 9.53 8.01
N LEU A 369 8.79 10.24 8.90
CA LEU A 369 9.27 11.47 9.55
C LEU A 369 9.76 11.27 10.98
N PHE A 370 9.45 10.14 11.61
CA PHE A 370 9.85 9.82 12.98
C PHE A 370 10.53 8.45 13.01
N LEU A 371 11.54 8.30 13.88
CA LEU A 371 12.29 7.05 13.96
C LEU A 371 11.38 5.90 14.38
N ASN A 372 10.57 6.10 15.43
CA ASN A 372 9.59 5.11 15.83
C ASN A 372 8.37 5.75 16.49
N LEU A 373 7.27 5.86 15.74
CA LEU A 373 6.04 6.48 16.21
C LEU A 373 5.38 5.75 17.39
N GLU A 374 5.59 4.46 17.54
CA GLU A 374 5.01 3.67 18.63
C GLU A 374 5.72 3.96 19.97
N TYR A 375 6.99 4.39 19.93
CA TYR A 375 7.84 4.53 21.11
C TYR A 375 8.22 5.97 21.47
N ASN A 376 8.55 6.82 20.49
CA ASN A 376 9.19 8.08 20.83
C ASN A 376 8.80 9.26 19.94
N ASN A 377 9.16 10.47 20.41
CA ASN A 377 8.92 11.76 19.75
C ASN A 377 10.07 12.20 18.84
N ARG A 378 11.10 11.34 18.62
CA ARG A 378 12.29 11.72 17.87
C ARG A 378 12.01 11.72 16.36
N PRO A 379 12.11 12.86 15.68
CA PRO A 379 12.05 12.89 14.24
C PRO A 379 13.34 12.33 13.65
N VAL A 380 13.29 11.93 12.38
CA VAL A 380 14.47 11.65 11.56
C VAL A 380 15.36 12.89 11.46
N GLU A 381 16.66 12.69 11.23
CA GLU A 381 17.58 13.78 10.98
C GLU A 381 17.33 14.36 9.58
N ASP A 382 17.27 15.69 9.46
CA ASP A 382 17.13 16.47 8.22
C ASP A 382 16.06 15.95 7.22
N PRO A 383 14.77 15.91 7.63
CA PRO A 383 13.71 15.42 6.77
C PRO A 383 13.54 16.30 5.53
N THR A 384 13.51 15.67 4.36
CA THR A 384 13.40 16.33 3.05
C THR A 384 12.09 16.02 2.36
N GLU A 385 11.61 16.92 1.51
CA GLU A 385 10.47 16.65 0.62
C GLU A 385 10.89 15.78 -0.56
N GLU A 386 10.09 14.78 -0.89
CA GLU A 386 10.24 14.05 -2.14
C GLU A 386 9.97 14.98 -3.32
N LYS A 387 10.92 15.10 -4.22
CA LYS A 387 10.81 15.89 -5.46
C LYS A 387 10.50 15.00 -6.64
N ARG A 388 9.70 15.50 -7.56
CA ARG A 388 9.35 14.81 -8.79
C ARG A 388 9.43 15.75 -9.98
N TYR A 389 10.14 15.32 -11.01
CA TYR A 389 10.31 16.00 -12.28
C TYR A 389 9.87 15.09 -13.40
N GLY A 390 9.13 15.60 -14.38
CA GLY A 390 8.71 14.80 -15.51
C GLY A 390 8.50 15.58 -16.78
N ALA A 391 8.67 14.87 -17.89
CA ALA A 391 8.32 15.34 -19.22
C ALA A 391 7.61 14.23 -20.00
N GLU A 392 6.61 14.62 -20.77
CA GLU A 392 5.82 13.73 -21.61
C GLU A 392 5.61 14.37 -22.98
N LEU A 393 5.76 13.58 -24.03
CA LEU A 393 5.43 13.94 -25.40
C LEU A 393 4.34 13.00 -25.91
N ASN A 394 3.15 13.54 -26.17
CA ASN A 394 1.97 12.79 -26.57
C ASN A 394 1.63 13.12 -28.03
N TYR A 395 1.58 12.10 -28.87
CA TYR A 395 1.07 12.20 -30.23
C TYR A 395 -0.27 11.45 -30.33
N THR A 396 -1.28 12.09 -30.90
CA THR A 396 -2.60 11.50 -31.15
C THR A 396 -2.94 11.61 -32.63
N TRP A 397 -3.32 10.48 -33.21
CA TRP A 397 -3.88 10.41 -34.56
C TRP A 397 -5.31 9.87 -34.51
N SER A 398 -6.24 10.55 -35.16
CA SER A 398 -7.66 10.19 -35.22
C SER A 398 -8.09 10.00 -36.67
N GLY A 399 -8.07 8.75 -37.13
CA GLY A 399 -8.62 8.34 -38.43
C GLY A 399 -10.11 7.98 -38.36
N ARG A 400 -10.69 7.53 -39.48
CA ARG A 400 -12.11 7.12 -39.55
C ARG A 400 -12.40 5.90 -38.67
N ASN A 401 -11.54 4.89 -38.75
CA ASN A 401 -11.71 3.60 -38.07
C ASN A 401 -10.61 3.33 -37.01
N VAL A 402 -9.62 4.19 -36.92
CA VAL A 402 -8.49 4.01 -35.99
C VAL A 402 -8.24 5.30 -35.24
N ARG A 403 -8.12 5.17 -33.92
CA ARG A 403 -7.53 6.22 -33.06
C ARG A 403 -6.25 5.67 -32.46
N PHE A 404 -5.15 6.34 -32.70
CA PHE A 404 -3.83 5.97 -32.20
C PHE A 404 -3.30 7.06 -31.27
N ARG A 405 -2.67 6.64 -30.17
CA ARG A 405 -1.92 7.52 -29.28
C ARG A 405 -0.57 6.89 -28.97
N ALA A 406 0.48 7.68 -29.06
CA ALA A 406 1.82 7.32 -28.56
C ALA A 406 2.29 8.37 -27.56
N THR A 407 2.95 7.93 -26.52
CA THR A 407 3.51 8.78 -25.45
C THR A 407 4.95 8.38 -25.23
N LEU A 408 5.86 9.35 -25.23
CA LEU A 408 7.20 9.21 -24.68
C LEU A 408 7.22 9.92 -23.33
N PHE A 409 7.84 9.32 -22.32
CA PHE A 409 7.89 9.91 -21.00
C PHE A 409 9.22 9.71 -20.31
N VAL A 410 9.56 10.66 -19.44
CA VAL A 410 10.63 10.53 -18.45
C VAL A 410 10.16 11.12 -17.13
N VAL A 411 10.39 10.40 -16.03
CA VAL A 411 10.04 10.82 -14.67
C VAL A 411 11.22 10.52 -13.75
N ARG A 412 11.68 11.55 -13.05
CA ARG A 412 12.69 11.46 -11.99
C ARG A 412 12.03 11.75 -10.66
N THR A 413 12.18 10.85 -9.66
CA THR A 413 11.94 11.17 -8.25
C THR A 413 13.27 11.32 -7.53
N ALA A 414 13.37 12.24 -6.58
CA ALA A 414 14.57 12.50 -5.79
C ALA A 414 14.20 12.83 -4.35
N ASP A 415 15.18 12.73 -3.46
CA ASP A 415 15.08 13.11 -2.05
C ASP A 415 13.97 12.37 -1.26
N GLY A 416 13.55 11.19 -1.74
CA GLY A 416 12.62 10.33 -1.02
C GLY A 416 13.22 9.83 0.29
N MET A 417 12.36 9.61 1.28
CA MET A 417 12.72 9.11 2.60
C MET A 417 11.97 7.83 2.91
N GLN A 418 12.55 7.01 3.78
CA GLN A 418 11.90 5.80 4.28
C GLN A 418 12.41 5.45 5.67
N VAL A 419 11.48 5.14 6.61
CA VAL A 419 11.79 4.54 7.89
C VAL A 419 11.31 3.09 7.89
N ARG A 420 12.12 2.17 8.39
CA ARG A 420 11.77 0.73 8.53
C ARG A 420 12.25 0.20 9.86
N HIS A 421 11.39 -0.61 10.47
CA HIS A 421 11.68 -1.33 11.70
C HIS A 421 11.99 -2.79 11.37
N TYR A 422 13.07 -3.33 11.88
CA TYR A 422 13.45 -4.72 11.65
C TYR A 422 14.33 -5.24 12.79
N TYR A 423 14.43 -6.55 12.91
CA TYR A 423 15.41 -7.16 13.78
C TYR A 423 16.74 -7.28 13.04
N ASP A 424 17.78 -6.65 13.58
CA ASP A 424 19.13 -6.67 13.02
C ASP A 424 19.88 -7.89 13.57
N ASP A 425 20.03 -8.91 12.71
CA ASP A 425 20.66 -10.18 13.10
C ASP A 425 22.19 -10.05 13.34
N PHE A 426 22.85 -9.01 12.83
CA PHE A 426 24.27 -8.75 13.09
C PHE A 426 24.49 -8.15 14.47
N TYR A 427 23.64 -7.23 14.90
CA TYR A 427 23.70 -6.64 16.25
C TYR A 427 22.82 -7.36 17.26
N ALA A 428 22.03 -8.36 16.81
CA ALA A 428 21.07 -9.10 17.62
C ALA A 428 20.11 -8.20 18.41
N THR A 429 19.63 -7.11 17.78
CA THR A 429 18.72 -6.14 18.39
C THR A 429 17.66 -5.66 17.41
N TYR A 430 16.55 -5.16 17.94
CA TYR A 430 15.58 -4.42 17.12
C TYR A 430 16.16 -3.06 16.72
N SER A 431 15.94 -2.67 15.50
CA SER A 431 16.56 -1.49 14.89
C SER A 431 15.60 -0.70 14.04
N ASP A 432 15.78 0.61 14.07
CA ASP A 432 15.11 1.58 13.22
C ASP A 432 16.08 2.05 12.13
N MET A 433 15.76 1.79 10.87
CA MET A 433 16.51 2.30 9.72
C MET A 433 15.85 3.57 9.21
N ALA A 434 16.58 4.66 9.13
CA ALA A 434 16.19 5.86 8.40
C ALA A 434 17.04 5.97 7.13
N ALA A 435 16.37 5.95 5.97
CA ALA A 435 17.00 6.14 4.66
C ALA A 435 16.58 7.47 4.06
N ALA A 436 17.54 8.21 3.49
CA ALA A 436 17.34 9.49 2.81
C ALA A 436 17.98 9.49 1.43
N GLY A 437 17.49 10.35 0.52
CA GLY A 437 17.99 10.45 -0.84
C GLY A 437 17.55 9.28 -1.74
N ILE A 438 16.40 8.68 -1.47
CA ILE A 438 15.83 7.64 -2.34
C ILE A 438 15.34 8.31 -3.62
N GLY A 439 15.90 7.89 -4.75
CA GLY A 439 15.51 8.42 -6.05
C GLY A 439 15.28 7.33 -7.08
N THR A 440 14.35 7.57 -8.00
CA THR A 440 14.08 6.67 -9.13
C THR A 440 14.12 7.44 -10.46
N LEU A 441 14.52 6.76 -11.51
CA LEU A 441 14.41 7.23 -12.88
C LEU A 441 13.57 6.25 -13.69
N ARG A 442 12.50 6.75 -14.30
CA ARG A 442 11.58 5.99 -15.14
C ARG A 442 11.48 6.68 -16.48
N TYR A 443 11.71 5.96 -17.55
CA TYR A 443 11.54 6.46 -18.91
C TYR A 443 11.07 5.36 -19.83
N GLY A 444 10.35 5.73 -20.87
CA GLY A 444 9.80 4.74 -21.78
C GLY A 444 8.88 5.32 -22.84
N ALA A 445 8.23 4.40 -23.53
CA ALA A 445 7.23 4.69 -24.54
C ALA A 445 5.97 3.85 -24.29
N GLU A 446 4.83 4.45 -24.54
CA GLU A 446 3.51 3.79 -24.51
C GLU A 446 2.80 4.02 -25.82
N ALA A 447 2.04 3.03 -26.29
CA ALA A 447 1.22 3.16 -27.48
C ALA A 447 -0.14 2.50 -27.26
N THR A 448 -1.20 3.12 -27.78
CA THR A 448 -2.57 2.58 -27.75
C THR A 448 -3.22 2.80 -29.11
N ALA A 449 -3.87 1.76 -29.64
CA ALA A 449 -4.67 1.83 -30.84
C ALA A 449 -6.09 1.30 -30.59
N LEU A 450 -7.09 2.10 -30.87
CA LEU A 450 -8.49 1.73 -30.88
C LEU A 450 -8.92 1.59 -32.34
N ILE A 451 -9.29 0.37 -32.75
CA ILE A 451 -9.53 0.01 -34.12
C ILE A 451 -10.95 -0.52 -34.27
N ARG A 452 -11.77 0.12 -35.11
CA ARG A 452 -13.04 -0.44 -35.57
C ARG A 452 -12.76 -1.36 -36.75
N LEU A 453 -12.69 -2.68 -36.49
CA LEU A 453 -12.44 -3.67 -37.55
C LEU A 453 -13.63 -3.80 -38.49
N ALA A 454 -14.85 -3.79 -37.94
CA ALA A 454 -16.11 -3.87 -38.67
C ALA A 454 -17.24 -3.25 -37.84
N TYR A 455 -18.45 -3.22 -38.35
CA TYR A 455 -19.64 -2.61 -37.73
C TYR A 455 -19.84 -3.02 -36.24
N ARG A 456 -19.48 -4.26 -35.89
CA ARG A 456 -19.69 -4.82 -34.54
C ARG A 456 -18.41 -5.24 -33.83
N TRP A 457 -17.26 -5.06 -34.45
CA TRP A 457 -15.98 -5.52 -33.97
C TRP A 457 -15.08 -4.34 -33.65
N ASN A 458 -14.64 -4.28 -32.42
CA ASN A 458 -13.64 -3.30 -31.97
C ASN A 458 -12.43 -4.03 -31.40
N LEU A 459 -11.25 -3.60 -31.80
CA LEU A 459 -9.97 -4.08 -31.30
C LEU A 459 -9.27 -2.94 -30.56
N THR A 460 -8.82 -3.22 -29.36
CA THR A 460 -7.95 -2.34 -28.57
C THR A 460 -6.58 -3.00 -28.48
N LEU A 461 -5.54 -2.31 -28.89
CA LEU A 461 -4.15 -2.71 -28.67
C LEU A 461 -3.49 -1.68 -27.79
N ALA A 462 -2.70 -2.13 -26.80
CA ALA A 462 -1.85 -1.26 -26.00
C ALA A 462 -0.52 -1.95 -25.71
N ALA A 463 0.55 -1.18 -25.68
CA ALA A 463 1.88 -1.65 -25.31
C ALA A 463 2.62 -0.55 -24.55
N SER A 464 3.44 -0.95 -23.60
CA SER A 464 4.38 -0.08 -22.91
C SER A 464 5.74 -0.77 -22.82
N ALA A 465 6.79 0.00 -23.07
CA ALA A 465 8.18 -0.44 -22.90
C ALA A 465 8.95 0.68 -22.19
N GLY A 466 9.55 0.37 -21.06
CA GLY A 466 10.28 1.35 -20.27
C GLY A 466 11.40 0.73 -19.46
N ARG A 467 12.19 1.60 -18.83
CA ARG A 467 13.17 1.23 -17.82
C ARG A 467 12.88 2.01 -16.55
N TYR A 468 12.58 1.27 -15.47
CA TYR A 468 12.24 1.83 -14.16
C TYR A 468 13.26 1.34 -13.16
N ARG A 469 14.11 2.25 -12.67
CA ARG A 469 15.23 1.90 -11.80
C ARG A 469 15.40 2.89 -10.66
N TYR A 470 16.05 2.45 -9.60
CA TYR A 470 16.65 3.34 -8.63
C TYR A 470 17.82 4.07 -9.31
N ALA A 471 17.91 5.38 -9.11
CA ALA A 471 18.90 6.21 -9.80
C ALA A 471 20.01 6.66 -8.86
N ASP A 472 19.84 6.50 -7.56
CA ASP A 472 20.76 6.94 -6.52
C ASP A 472 21.08 5.78 -5.58
N ASN A 473 22.15 5.96 -4.81
CA ASN A 473 22.47 5.16 -3.65
C ASN A 473 22.04 5.93 -2.40
N PRO A 474 20.87 5.60 -1.80
CA PRO A 474 20.38 6.27 -0.60
C PRO A 474 21.37 6.16 0.55
N VAL A 475 21.33 7.12 1.44
CA VAL A 475 22.10 7.12 2.69
C VAL A 475 21.23 6.57 3.80
N VAL A 476 21.77 5.59 4.54
CA VAL A 476 21.06 4.86 5.58
C VAL A 476 21.75 5.09 6.92
N THR A 477 20.99 5.49 7.94
CA THR A 477 21.42 5.50 9.34
C THR A 477 20.58 4.49 10.11
N VAL A 478 21.23 3.64 10.89
CA VAL A 478 20.57 2.59 11.70
C VAL A 478 20.71 2.94 13.17
N TYR A 479 19.59 2.88 13.87
CA TYR A 479 19.48 3.17 15.29
C TYR A 479 19.03 1.92 16.04
N ALA A 480 19.54 1.71 17.26
CA ALA A 480 18.95 0.74 18.18
C ALA A 480 17.58 1.24 18.64
N ASP A 481 16.56 0.41 18.53
CA ASP A 481 15.16 0.79 18.86
C ASP A 481 15.01 1.15 20.35
N ALA A 482 15.74 0.46 21.24
CA ALA A 482 15.63 0.63 22.68
C ALA A 482 16.08 1.99 23.22
N ASN A 483 17.04 2.68 22.58
CA ASN A 483 17.64 3.90 23.12
C ASN A 483 17.94 4.96 22.06
N ASN A 484 17.66 4.69 20.79
CA ASN A 484 18.04 5.51 19.63
C ASN A 484 19.55 5.72 19.49
N GLU A 485 20.38 4.82 20.01
CA GLU A 485 21.82 4.82 19.76
C GLU A 485 22.10 4.55 18.29
N VAL A 486 23.05 5.27 17.72
CA VAL A 486 23.43 5.09 16.31
C VAL A 486 24.32 3.86 16.19
N LEU A 487 23.81 2.80 15.59
CA LEU A 487 24.55 1.56 15.31
C LEU A 487 25.41 1.68 14.05
N ASP A 488 24.92 2.39 13.04
CA ASP A 488 25.68 2.73 11.83
C ASP A 488 25.19 4.05 11.27
N ARG A 489 26.12 4.94 10.91
CA ARG A 489 25.79 6.29 10.43
C ARG A 489 26.19 6.44 8.95
N ASN A 490 25.25 6.98 8.17
CA ASN A 490 25.48 7.39 6.78
C ASN A 490 26.05 6.27 5.88
N ALA A 491 25.61 5.05 6.08
CA ALA A 491 25.98 3.94 5.21
C ALA A 491 25.31 4.11 3.83
N ALA A 492 26.07 4.07 2.75
CA ALA A 492 25.49 4.04 1.41
C ALA A 492 24.74 2.71 1.18
N SER A 493 23.54 2.77 0.64
CA SER A 493 22.81 1.59 0.16
C SER A 493 22.96 1.49 -1.35
N TYR A 494 23.62 0.44 -1.83
CA TYR A 494 23.92 0.22 -3.26
C TYR A 494 22.66 -0.16 -4.05
N MET A 495 21.75 0.79 -4.17
CA MET A 495 20.48 0.65 -4.90
C MET A 495 20.59 1.10 -6.37
N GLY A 496 21.60 1.89 -6.69
CA GLY A 496 21.78 2.39 -8.06
C GLY A 496 21.71 1.27 -9.09
N ASP A 497 20.88 1.48 -10.13
CA ASP A 497 20.56 0.53 -11.19
C ASP A 497 19.70 -0.70 -10.81
N CYS A 498 19.36 -0.92 -9.53
CA CYS A 498 18.30 -1.86 -9.18
C CYS A 498 16.98 -1.45 -9.85
N SER A 499 16.26 -2.42 -10.38
CA SER A 499 14.94 -2.17 -10.95
C SER A 499 13.92 -1.86 -9.84
N VAL A 500 12.97 -0.96 -10.09
CA VAL A 500 11.82 -0.75 -9.21
C VAL A 500 11.00 -2.02 -9.17
N GLY A 501 10.79 -2.57 -7.98
CA GLY A 501 10.13 -3.84 -7.79
C GLY A 501 8.64 -3.83 -8.11
N ASN A 502 8.11 -5.01 -8.38
CA ASN A 502 6.68 -5.26 -8.64
C ASN A 502 6.06 -4.43 -9.78
N THR A 503 6.88 -3.72 -10.56
CA THR A 503 6.44 -2.90 -11.68
C THR A 503 6.93 -3.53 -12.99
N PRO A 504 6.03 -3.96 -13.89
CA PRO A 504 6.42 -4.46 -15.21
C PRO A 504 7.10 -3.35 -16.02
N GLN A 505 8.24 -3.66 -16.64
CA GLN A 505 8.91 -2.73 -17.56
C GLN A 505 8.45 -2.92 -19.02
N LEU A 506 7.85 -4.06 -19.30
CA LEU A 506 7.22 -4.37 -20.58
C LEU A 506 5.79 -4.81 -20.34
N THR A 507 4.84 -4.27 -21.11
CA THR A 507 3.44 -4.69 -21.08
C THR A 507 2.86 -4.74 -22.49
N GLY A 508 1.98 -5.70 -22.71
CA GLY A 508 1.21 -5.84 -23.92
C GLY A 508 -0.25 -6.17 -23.61
N PHE A 509 -1.18 -5.57 -24.34
CA PHE A 509 -2.62 -5.81 -24.20
C PHE A 509 -3.28 -5.87 -25.56
N ALA A 510 -4.17 -6.85 -25.75
CA ALA A 510 -5.07 -6.95 -26.90
C ALA A 510 -6.48 -7.28 -26.41
N GLY A 511 -7.45 -6.40 -26.69
CA GLY A 511 -8.85 -6.59 -26.32
C GLY A 511 -9.74 -6.60 -27.56
N LEU A 512 -10.41 -7.71 -27.83
CA LEU A 512 -11.35 -7.87 -28.93
C LEU A 512 -12.78 -7.87 -28.39
N ASN A 513 -13.60 -6.92 -28.85
CA ASN A 513 -14.99 -6.78 -28.45
C ASN A 513 -15.90 -7.02 -29.64
N TYR A 514 -16.86 -7.91 -29.46
CA TYR A 514 -17.94 -8.15 -30.40
C TYR A 514 -19.29 -7.80 -29.79
N TYR A 515 -20.08 -7.00 -30.48
CA TYR A 515 -21.44 -6.62 -30.10
C TYR A 515 -22.43 -7.22 -31.09
N GLY A 516 -22.99 -8.38 -30.74
CA GLY A 516 -23.93 -9.12 -31.57
C GLY A 516 -25.32 -8.49 -31.63
N PRO A 517 -26.18 -8.98 -32.55
CA PRO A 517 -27.56 -8.55 -32.61
C PRO A 517 -28.32 -8.98 -31.36
N LYS A 518 -29.46 -8.33 -31.06
CA LYS A 518 -30.35 -8.67 -29.97
C LYS A 518 -29.69 -8.61 -28.57
N GLY A 519 -28.61 -7.77 -28.39
CA GLY A 519 -28.05 -7.42 -27.10
C GLY A 519 -27.11 -8.45 -26.45
N TRP A 520 -26.49 -9.33 -27.23
CA TRP A 520 -25.43 -10.16 -26.71
C TRP A 520 -24.04 -9.71 -27.20
N GLY A 521 -23.01 -10.08 -26.49
CA GLY A 521 -21.65 -9.76 -26.88
C GLY A 521 -20.60 -10.61 -26.21
N VAL A 522 -19.41 -10.55 -26.78
CA VAL A 522 -18.21 -11.27 -26.35
C VAL A 522 -17.08 -10.28 -26.24
N GLN A 523 -16.32 -10.37 -25.15
CA GLN A 523 -15.08 -9.65 -24.95
C GLN A 523 -13.98 -10.68 -24.66
N ALA A 524 -12.89 -10.64 -25.42
CA ALA A 524 -11.69 -11.43 -25.17
C ALA A 524 -10.52 -10.47 -24.94
N GLU A 525 -9.78 -10.67 -23.88
CA GLU A 525 -8.66 -9.82 -23.45
C GLU A 525 -7.43 -10.66 -23.19
N ALA A 526 -6.35 -10.38 -23.89
CA ALA A 526 -5.02 -10.92 -23.64
C ALA A 526 -4.14 -9.84 -23.04
N ALA A 527 -3.48 -10.13 -21.93
CA ALA A 527 -2.54 -9.25 -21.28
C ALA A 527 -1.24 -9.99 -20.99
N TRP A 528 -0.12 -9.34 -21.31
CA TRP A 528 1.22 -9.84 -21.04
C TRP A 528 2.02 -8.79 -20.28
N THR A 529 2.80 -9.24 -19.29
CA THR A 529 3.74 -8.40 -18.54
C THR A 529 5.07 -9.10 -18.43
N GLY A 530 6.14 -8.38 -18.72
CA GLY A 530 7.50 -8.90 -18.71
C GLY A 530 8.48 -7.97 -18.02
N ASN A 531 9.68 -8.47 -17.84
CA ASN A 531 10.80 -7.77 -17.21
C ASN A 531 10.42 -7.20 -15.84
N ARG A 532 9.94 -8.08 -14.96
CA ARG A 532 9.45 -7.80 -13.61
C ARG A 532 10.49 -8.23 -12.57
N PHE A 533 10.61 -7.47 -11.48
CA PHE A 533 11.59 -7.73 -10.43
C PHE A 533 10.93 -7.72 -9.06
N VAL A 534 11.55 -8.43 -8.11
CA VAL A 534 11.21 -8.39 -6.69
C VAL A 534 11.55 -7.00 -6.13
N GLU A 535 10.77 -6.51 -5.16
CA GLU A 535 11.09 -5.26 -4.46
C GLU A 535 12.37 -5.42 -3.65
N PRO A 536 13.42 -4.63 -3.95
CA PRO A 536 14.72 -4.77 -3.30
C PRO A 536 14.71 -4.17 -1.90
N SER A 537 15.47 -4.78 -0.97
CA SER A 537 15.66 -4.27 0.39
C SER A 537 16.84 -3.30 0.44
N LEU A 538 16.60 -2.08 0.92
CA LEU A 538 17.64 -1.08 1.20
C LEU A 538 18.67 -1.59 2.22
N VAL A 539 18.23 -2.27 3.26
CA VAL A 539 19.08 -2.78 4.35
C VAL A 539 20.12 -3.77 3.82
N ARG A 540 19.72 -4.68 2.93
CA ARG A 540 20.60 -5.74 2.41
C ARG A 540 21.75 -5.24 1.54
N ARG A 541 21.65 -4.01 1.04
CA ARG A 541 22.61 -3.41 0.10
C ARG A 541 23.49 -2.34 0.72
N THR A 542 23.48 -2.23 2.06
CA THR A 542 24.28 -1.19 2.73
C THR A 542 25.77 -1.50 2.71
N SER A 543 26.60 -0.45 2.64
CA SER A 543 28.06 -0.55 2.82
C SER A 543 28.43 -1.18 4.15
N ARG A 544 27.57 -1.11 5.16
CA ARG A 544 27.70 -1.82 6.43
C ARG A 544 27.69 -3.34 6.24
N ILE A 545 26.68 -3.86 5.51
CA ILE A 545 26.60 -5.28 5.18
C ILE A 545 27.82 -5.71 4.35
N ALA A 546 28.23 -4.87 3.39
CA ALA A 546 29.45 -5.13 2.62
C ALA A 546 30.68 -5.28 3.50
N ARG A 547 30.88 -4.41 4.50
CA ARG A 547 32.00 -4.55 5.47
C ARG A 547 31.89 -5.81 6.32
N GLN A 548 30.69 -6.18 6.75
CA GLN A 548 30.46 -7.39 7.57
C GLN A 548 30.66 -8.69 6.76
N LEU A 549 30.52 -8.65 5.45
CA LEU A 549 30.73 -9.79 4.54
C LEU A 549 32.03 -9.67 3.73
N ALA A 550 32.97 -8.78 4.13
CA ALA A 550 34.17 -8.46 3.36
C ALA A 550 35.07 -9.68 3.02
N GLU A 551 35.03 -10.73 3.84
CA GLU A 551 35.78 -11.97 3.63
C GLU A 551 35.12 -12.92 2.58
N SER A 552 33.90 -12.60 2.13
CA SER A 552 33.17 -13.40 1.15
C SER A 552 32.43 -12.52 0.14
N PRO A 553 33.11 -12.11 -0.95
CA PRO A 553 32.47 -11.34 -2.03
C PRO A 553 31.24 -12.03 -2.62
N GLU A 554 31.26 -13.37 -2.72
CA GLU A 554 30.12 -14.14 -3.21
C GLU A 554 28.92 -14.04 -2.28
N ALA A 555 29.15 -13.96 -0.96
CA ALA A 555 28.06 -13.75 -0.01
C ALA A 555 27.41 -12.37 -0.20
N PHE A 556 28.20 -11.31 -0.43
CA PHE A 556 27.67 -9.98 -0.70
C PHE A 556 26.89 -9.94 -2.02
N GLU A 557 27.36 -10.58 -3.08
CA GLU A 557 26.60 -10.73 -4.32
C GLU A 557 25.24 -11.41 -4.09
N LEU A 558 25.20 -12.47 -3.27
CA LEU A 558 23.96 -13.13 -2.89
C LEU A 558 22.99 -12.18 -2.16
N PHE A 559 23.49 -11.26 -1.34
CA PHE A 559 22.66 -10.26 -0.66
C PHE A 559 22.10 -9.19 -1.60
N THR A 560 22.84 -8.83 -2.64
CA THR A 560 22.55 -7.68 -3.51
C THR A 560 21.88 -8.03 -4.83
N ARG A 561 22.02 -9.27 -5.31
CA ARG A 561 21.42 -9.72 -6.57
C ARG A 561 19.90 -9.65 -6.50
N GLN A 562 19.31 -8.79 -7.32
CA GLN A 562 17.86 -8.64 -7.40
C GLN A 562 17.24 -9.79 -8.20
N GLU A 563 16.25 -10.44 -7.62
CA GLU A 563 15.52 -11.54 -8.26
C GLU A 563 14.49 -11.01 -9.27
N ARG A 564 14.33 -11.76 -10.40
CA ARG A 564 13.28 -11.51 -11.38
C ARG A 564 12.03 -12.33 -11.05
N LEU A 565 10.87 -11.66 -11.15
CA LEU A 565 9.57 -12.31 -11.16
C LEU A 565 9.28 -12.79 -12.58
N GLY A 566 9.17 -13.93 -12.99
CA GLY A 566 8.88 -14.39 -14.35
C GLY A 566 7.86 -13.55 -15.13
N ASP A 567 7.78 -13.71 -16.40
CA ASP A 567 6.77 -13.07 -17.25
C ASP A 567 5.38 -13.64 -16.91
N ALA A 568 4.33 -12.84 -17.07
CA ALA A 568 2.95 -13.26 -16.83
C ALA A 568 2.08 -13.01 -18.05
N PHE A 569 1.26 -13.99 -18.41
CA PHE A 569 0.29 -13.88 -19.48
C PHE A 569 -1.09 -14.31 -18.99
N THR A 570 -2.11 -13.51 -19.27
CA THR A 570 -3.50 -13.83 -18.94
C THR A 570 -4.40 -13.68 -20.15
N LEU A 571 -5.31 -14.63 -20.32
CA LEU A 571 -6.41 -14.55 -21.28
C LEU A 571 -7.73 -14.54 -20.51
N ASN A 572 -8.54 -13.51 -20.69
CA ASN A 572 -9.85 -13.37 -20.08
C ASN A 572 -10.93 -13.34 -21.13
N VAL A 573 -12.07 -13.96 -20.84
CA VAL A 573 -13.23 -13.96 -21.75
C VAL A 573 -14.47 -13.58 -20.95
N THR A 574 -15.23 -12.64 -21.47
CA THR A 574 -16.53 -12.22 -20.91
C THR A 574 -17.61 -12.36 -21.96
N LEU A 575 -18.68 -13.04 -21.59
CA LEU A 575 -19.92 -13.17 -22.36
C LEU A 575 -21.00 -12.35 -21.67
N PHE A 576 -21.80 -11.63 -22.42
CA PHE A 576 -22.98 -10.96 -21.86
C PHE A 576 -24.18 -11.02 -22.80
N LYS A 577 -25.37 -10.97 -22.20
CA LYS A 577 -26.63 -10.92 -22.87
C LYS A 577 -27.55 -9.90 -22.21
N SER A 578 -28.01 -8.93 -22.97
CA SER A 578 -29.00 -7.96 -22.51
C SER A 578 -30.37 -8.25 -23.14
N PHE A 579 -31.38 -8.27 -22.30
CA PHE A 579 -32.80 -8.34 -22.69
C PHE A 579 -33.40 -6.97 -22.46
N TYR A 580 -34.04 -6.44 -23.45
CA TYR A 580 -34.67 -5.11 -23.42
C TYR A 580 -36.17 -5.26 -23.29
N PHE A 581 -36.76 -4.60 -22.31
CA PHE A 581 -38.20 -4.46 -22.10
C PHE A 581 -38.55 -2.98 -22.25
N ASN A 582 -39.82 -2.62 -22.30
CA ASN A 582 -40.25 -1.24 -22.62
C ASN A 582 -39.50 -0.15 -21.83
N ALA A 583 -39.40 -0.27 -20.54
CA ALA A 583 -38.72 0.72 -19.67
C ALA A 583 -37.53 0.14 -18.90
N SER A 584 -37.18 -1.14 -19.10
CA SER A 584 -36.20 -1.81 -18.32
C SER A 584 -35.26 -2.70 -19.14
N ARG A 585 -34.09 -3.01 -18.55
CA ARG A 585 -33.09 -3.88 -19.16
C ARG A 585 -32.54 -4.88 -18.15
N LEU A 586 -32.58 -6.15 -18.49
CA LEU A 586 -31.90 -7.22 -17.76
C LEU A 586 -30.62 -7.59 -18.52
N THR A 587 -29.47 -7.58 -17.85
CA THR A 587 -28.20 -8.04 -18.41
C THR A 587 -27.65 -9.19 -17.58
N LEU A 588 -27.36 -10.30 -18.23
CA LEU A 588 -26.64 -11.44 -17.68
C LEU A 588 -25.20 -11.38 -18.20
N MET A 589 -24.22 -11.60 -17.32
CA MET A 589 -22.81 -11.61 -17.68
C MET A 589 -22.11 -12.80 -17.02
N LEU A 590 -21.27 -13.47 -17.79
CA LEU A 590 -20.35 -14.51 -17.33
C LEU A 590 -18.94 -14.13 -17.76
N SER A 591 -18.01 -14.09 -16.82
CA SER A 591 -16.60 -13.78 -17.09
C SER A 591 -15.71 -14.89 -16.55
N VAL A 592 -14.77 -15.33 -17.39
CA VAL A 592 -13.70 -16.26 -17.00
C VAL A 592 -12.38 -15.50 -17.08
N ARG A 593 -11.68 -15.41 -15.97
CA ARG A 593 -10.34 -14.81 -15.90
C ARG A 593 -9.28 -15.89 -15.85
N ASN A 594 -8.12 -15.61 -16.40
CA ASN A 594 -7.03 -16.56 -16.55
C ASN A 594 -7.53 -17.89 -17.17
N LEU A 595 -8.12 -17.79 -18.38
CA LEU A 595 -8.73 -18.93 -19.10
C LEU A 595 -7.76 -20.11 -19.26
N LEU A 596 -6.46 -19.82 -19.42
CA LEU A 596 -5.41 -20.83 -19.57
C LEU A 596 -5.06 -21.55 -18.28
N ASN A 597 -5.56 -21.05 -17.14
CA ASN A 597 -5.33 -21.61 -15.81
C ASN A 597 -3.84 -21.68 -15.41
N ASP A 598 -3.08 -20.65 -15.76
CA ASP A 598 -1.70 -20.54 -15.30
C ASP A 598 -1.70 -20.32 -13.78
N ARG A 599 -1.05 -21.22 -13.03
CA ARG A 599 -0.99 -21.23 -11.57
C ARG A 599 0.34 -20.70 -11.03
N ASP A 600 1.35 -20.57 -11.89
CA ASP A 600 2.71 -20.25 -11.49
C ASP A 600 3.03 -18.76 -11.60
N GLN A 601 2.03 -17.93 -11.91
CA GLN A 601 2.19 -16.49 -12.03
C GLN A 601 2.42 -15.84 -10.68
N LEU A 602 3.63 -15.35 -10.46
CA LEU A 602 3.93 -14.47 -9.32
C LEU A 602 3.27 -13.09 -9.54
N PHE A 603 2.45 -12.67 -8.58
CA PHE A 603 1.85 -11.34 -8.58
C PHE A 603 2.83 -10.29 -8.08
N SER A 604 3.49 -10.56 -6.95
CA SER A 604 4.48 -9.67 -6.34
C SER A 604 5.48 -10.45 -5.48
N GLY A 605 6.61 -9.82 -5.18
CA GLY A 605 7.60 -10.33 -4.25
C GLY A 605 8.39 -9.20 -3.60
N TYR A 606 8.92 -9.43 -2.40
CA TYR A 606 9.80 -8.50 -1.72
C TYR A 606 10.89 -9.23 -0.94
N GLU A 607 12.07 -8.65 -0.92
CA GLU A 607 13.20 -9.15 -0.14
C GLU A 607 12.99 -8.87 1.36
N SER A 608 13.27 -9.85 2.21
CA SER A 608 13.33 -9.64 3.66
C SER A 608 14.53 -8.76 4.02
N PRO A 609 14.39 -7.79 4.93
CA PRO A 609 15.55 -7.05 5.46
C PRO A 609 16.42 -7.92 6.39
N ARG A 610 15.90 -9.04 6.87
CA ARG A 610 16.54 -9.93 7.84
C ARG A 610 17.45 -10.95 7.19
N VAL A 611 18.38 -11.47 7.97
CA VAL A 611 19.36 -12.48 7.57
C VAL A 611 19.26 -13.73 8.44
N ARG A 612 19.65 -14.87 7.88
CA ARG A 612 19.83 -16.11 8.62
C ARG A 612 21.26 -16.19 9.12
N ARG A 613 21.43 -16.26 10.42
CA ARG A 613 22.72 -16.52 11.06
C ARG A 613 22.89 -18.03 11.24
N ILE A 614 23.91 -18.60 10.64
CA ILE A 614 24.21 -20.03 10.68
C ILE A 614 25.51 -20.21 11.44
N ARG A 615 25.49 -20.97 12.55
CA ARG A 615 26.70 -21.30 13.30
C ARG A 615 27.49 -22.36 12.54
N THR A 616 28.77 -22.11 12.34
CA THR A 616 29.78 -23.09 11.87
C THR A 616 30.65 -23.50 13.05
N ALA A 617 31.67 -24.38 12.83
CA ALA A 617 32.56 -24.82 13.90
C ALA A 617 33.26 -23.64 14.60
N ASP A 618 33.72 -22.62 13.85
CA ASP A 618 34.59 -21.57 14.35
C ASP A 618 33.97 -20.17 14.30
N THR A 619 32.85 -19.97 13.55
CA THR A 619 32.29 -18.66 13.30
C THR A 619 30.79 -18.72 12.95
N TYR A 620 30.24 -17.60 12.50
CA TYR A 620 28.89 -17.51 11.94
C TYR A 620 28.94 -17.14 10.47
N VAL A 621 28.11 -17.81 9.64
CA VAL A 621 27.86 -17.44 8.27
C VAL A 621 26.48 -16.80 8.18
N TYR A 622 26.38 -15.70 7.43
CA TYR A 622 25.13 -14.97 7.22
C TYR A 622 24.60 -15.21 5.81
N ARG A 623 23.32 -15.48 5.68
CA ARG A 623 22.59 -15.58 4.42
C ARG A 623 21.32 -14.78 4.48
N PRO A 624 20.88 -14.14 3.37
CA PRO A 624 19.60 -13.44 3.35
C PRO A 624 18.46 -14.43 3.66
N LEU A 625 17.46 -13.98 4.43
CA LEU A 625 16.20 -14.71 4.53
C LEU A 625 15.47 -14.71 3.20
N ASP A 626 14.68 -15.75 2.98
CA ASP A 626 13.98 -15.98 1.73
C ASP A 626 13.06 -14.81 1.36
N THR A 627 13.00 -14.55 0.07
CA THR A 627 12.04 -13.64 -0.54
C THR A 627 10.61 -14.13 -0.27
N ARG A 628 9.71 -13.21 0.01
CA ARG A 628 8.29 -13.52 0.20
C ARG A 628 7.49 -13.12 -1.04
N TYR A 629 6.56 -13.98 -1.44
CA TYR A 629 5.79 -13.85 -2.66
C TYR A 629 4.29 -13.86 -2.42
N LEU A 630 3.57 -13.32 -3.39
CA LEU A 630 2.15 -13.53 -3.60
C LEU A 630 1.95 -14.03 -5.03
N TYR A 631 1.22 -15.13 -5.20
CA TYR A 631 0.81 -15.63 -6.51
C TYR A 631 -0.50 -14.98 -6.96
N ALA A 632 -0.67 -14.84 -8.26
CA ALA A 632 -1.94 -14.46 -8.86
C ALA A 632 -2.98 -15.58 -8.71
N TYR A 633 -4.25 -15.24 -8.85
CA TYR A 633 -5.30 -16.26 -8.84
C TYR A 633 -5.24 -17.14 -10.09
N PRO A 634 -5.49 -18.45 -9.96
CA PRO A 634 -5.70 -19.35 -11.10
C PRO A 634 -6.95 -18.94 -11.87
N ARG A 635 -7.48 -19.82 -12.71
CA ARG A 635 -8.75 -19.57 -13.41
C ARG A 635 -9.86 -19.27 -12.42
N THR A 636 -10.52 -18.11 -12.60
CA THR A 636 -11.66 -17.71 -11.77
C THR A 636 -12.88 -17.43 -12.62
N PHE A 637 -14.07 -17.67 -12.06
CA PHE A 637 -15.34 -17.44 -12.69
C PHE A 637 -16.10 -16.33 -11.96
N TYR A 638 -16.76 -15.48 -12.74
CA TYR A 638 -17.62 -14.45 -12.22
C TYR A 638 -18.91 -14.40 -13.03
N ALA A 639 -20.04 -14.43 -12.36
CA ALA A 639 -21.35 -14.25 -12.99
C ALA A 639 -22.06 -13.05 -12.35
N SER A 640 -22.77 -12.27 -13.14
CA SER A 640 -23.58 -11.18 -12.63
C SER A 640 -24.92 -11.07 -13.36
N ILE A 641 -25.92 -10.60 -12.63
CA ILE A 641 -27.23 -10.24 -13.11
C ILE A 641 -27.43 -8.77 -12.77
N SER A 642 -27.73 -7.96 -13.78
CA SER A 642 -28.01 -6.53 -13.62
C SER A 642 -29.39 -6.20 -14.19
N TYR A 643 -30.23 -5.61 -13.38
CA TYR A 643 -31.53 -5.12 -13.79
C TYR A 643 -31.59 -3.61 -13.64
N LYS A 644 -31.98 -2.93 -14.71
CA LYS A 644 -32.16 -1.48 -14.76
C LYS A 644 -33.60 -1.20 -15.17
N PHE A 645 -34.29 -0.42 -14.36
CA PHE A 645 -35.67 0.03 -14.52
C PHE A 645 -35.72 1.55 -14.71
#